data_50c72263e21ce9807d5efc6e525b5a9d
#
_entry.id   50c72263e21ce9807d5efc6e525b5a9d
#
_cell.length_a   1.000
_cell.length_b   1.000
_cell.length_c   1.000
_cell.angle_alpha   90.00
_cell.angle_beta   90.00
_cell.angle_gamma   90.00
#
_symmetry.space_group_name_H-M   'P 1'
#
loop_
_entity.id
_entity.type
_entity.pdbx_description
1 polymer ?
#
loop_
_entity_poly.entity_id
_entity_poly.type
_entity_poly.pdbx_seq_one_letter_code
_entity_poly.pdbx_strand_id
1 'polypeptide(L)'
;VVRSFGYGRCRAGGGKNASLGEMISNLAGAGVTVPGGFATTAHAYREFLSHEGLNERINQRLSTLDVDDVTALAEAGAEIRQWVIDTPLPPAFEQALRDSYEQLLARHPNLKVAVRSSATAEDLPDASFAGQQETFLNIEGFDNIKRAVHEVFASLFNDRAISYRVHRGYPHENVALSAGIQKMVRSETGASGVMFTLDTESGYRDAVFVTASWGLGETVVQGAVNPDEFYVHKPTLASGRPAVLRRNLGSKLIKMIYTGDASAGKSVETVDVPLADRGRFCIDDDEVMALARQAMIIERHYGRPMDIEWALDGDDGALYIVQARPETVVSQQEGGKLERFQLKEKGRTLVTGRAIGQRIGRGAVKVVATPDDMDKVHAGDVLVTDMTDPDWEPIMKRASAIVTNRGGRTCHAAIIARELGIPAVVGCGDATEALADGREVTVSCAEGDAGHVYDGLLEFDRNVTSVDAMPEIPFKIMMNVGNPDRAFSFASLPNAGVGLARLEFIINRMIGVHPKALLEYDTLPTDLQQTIDLRTAGYDDPVSFYVDKLVEGISTLAASFYPERVIVRLSDFKSNEYENLIGGKHYEPGEENPMLGFRGASRYLSEAFRPCFELECRALKRVRDEMGLDNIEIMVPFVRTTEEARGVVDLLAANGLKRGQDGLKVIMMCELPANALQAEEFLEYFDGFSIGSNDLTQLTLGLDRDSGIVAHLFEERNPAVKKLLAMAIAACKAQGKYVGICGQGPSDHPDLAKWLMEQGIDSVSLNPDAVLETWFMLAGETLG
;
A
#
# COMPACT_ATOMS: atom_id res chain seq x y z
N VAL A 1 15.89 20.21 27.09
CA VAL A 1 15.09 20.75 25.97
C VAL A 1 15.27 19.82 24.77
N VAL A 2 14.22 19.40 24.10
CA VAL A 2 14.27 18.48 22.94
C VAL A 2 15.19 19.02 21.83
N ARG A 3 15.33 20.31 21.68
CA ARG A 3 16.26 20.95 20.72
C ARG A 3 17.75 20.63 20.93
N SER A 4 18.14 20.11 22.09
CA SER A 4 19.55 19.84 22.40
C SER A 4 20.03 18.44 22.01
N PHE A 5 19.14 17.59 21.48
CA PHE A 5 19.47 16.22 21.12
C PHE A 5 19.53 16.06 19.60
N GLY A 6 20.69 15.67 19.07
CA GLY A 6 20.81 15.17 17.70
C GLY A 6 20.85 13.64 17.69
N TYR A 7 20.67 13.03 16.52
CA TYR A 7 20.59 11.57 16.36
C TYR A 7 21.79 10.82 16.96
N GLY A 8 22.98 11.40 16.91
CA GLY A 8 24.18 10.84 17.56
C GLY A 8 24.15 10.85 19.09
N ARG A 9 23.12 11.38 19.74
CA ARG A 9 22.97 11.49 21.20
C ARG A 9 21.88 10.60 21.78
N CYS A 10 21.51 9.48 21.09
CA CYS A 10 20.52 8.51 21.57
C CYS A 10 20.79 8.03 23.01
N ARG A 11 22.06 7.90 23.40
CA ARG A 11 22.47 7.52 24.78
C ARG A 11 22.04 8.52 25.86
N ALA A 12 21.76 9.76 25.49
CA ALA A 12 21.37 10.81 26.44
C ALA A 12 19.86 11.03 26.53
N GLY A 13 19.11 10.83 25.45
CA GLY A 13 17.69 11.16 25.37
C GLY A 13 16.78 10.07 24.78
N GLY A 14 17.33 8.90 24.47
CA GLY A 14 16.62 7.83 23.77
C GLY A 14 16.40 8.14 22.27
N GLY A 15 16.01 7.12 21.50
CA GLY A 15 15.88 7.22 20.04
C GLY A 15 14.83 8.23 19.58
N LYS A 16 13.62 8.14 20.09
CA LYS A 16 12.49 9.03 19.73
C LYS A 16 12.78 10.51 20.02
N ASN A 17 13.25 10.82 21.23
CA ASN A 17 13.57 12.20 21.61
C ASN A 17 14.77 12.74 20.84
N ALA A 18 15.76 11.93 20.51
CA ALA A 18 16.88 12.30 19.69
C ALA A 18 16.44 12.67 18.26
N SER A 19 15.58 11.86 17.66
CA SER A 19 15.02 12.12 16.33
C SER A 19 14.19 13.41 16.29
N LEU A 20 13.31 13.65 17.27
CA LEU A 20 12.54 14.89 17.36
C LEU A 20 13.47 16.12 17.51
N GLY A 21 14.48 16.03 18.36
CA GLY A 21 15.47 17.09 18.55
C GLY A 21 16.28 17.39 17.30
N GLU A 22 16.67 16.35 16.54
CA GLU A 22 17.35 16.45 15.25
C GLU A 22 16.49 17.18 14.23
N MET A 23 15.21 16.78 14.08
CA MET A 23 14.29 17.42 13.15
C MET A 23 14.02 18.89 13.50
N ILE A 24 13.78 19.20 14.78
CA ILE A 24 13.59 20.61 15.24
C ILE A 24 14.83 21.47 14.95
N SER A 25 16.02 20.92 15.15
CA SER A 25 17.27 21.67 15.03
C SER A 25 17.70 21.88 13.59
N ASN A 26 17.49 20.90 12.71
CA ASN A 26 18.06 20.88 11.37
C ASN A 26 17.03 20.96 10.25
N LEU A 27 15.78 20.59 10.48
CA LEU A 27 14.76 20.52 9.41
C LEU A 27 13.64 21.54 9.52
N ALA A 28 13.51 22.26 10.62
CA ALA A 28 12.48 23.30 10.78
C ALA A 28 12.59 24.38 9.69
N GLY A 29 13.82 24.80 9.34
CA GLY A 29 14.07 25.75 8.24
C GLY A 29 13.83 25.18 6.84
N ALA A 30 13.75 23.86 6.70
CA ALA A 30 13.48 23.17 5.45
C ALA A 30 11.98 22.86 5.25
N GLY A 31 11.11 23.20 6.21
CA GLY A 31 9.67 23.02 6.12
C GLY A 31 9.09 21.83 6.87
N VAL A 32 9.88 21.19 7.75
CA VAL A 32 9.36 20.14 8.64
C VAL A 32 8.89 20.78 9.94
N THR A 33 7.61 20.60 10.26
CA THR A 33 6.98 21.16 11.46
C THR A 33 6.86 20.09 12.54
N VAL A 34 7.50 20.33 13.69
CA VAL A 34 7.49 19.42 14.85
C VAL A 34 6.91 20.13 16.05
N PRO A 35 6.00 19.53 16.85
CA PRO A 35 5.49 20.15 18.07
C PRO A 35 6.63 20.42 19.05
N GLY A 36 6.60 21.57 19.70
CA GLY A 36 7.58 21.94 20.71
C GLY A 36 7.49 21.06 21.96
N GLY A 37 8.56 21.01 22.73
CA GLY A 37 8.61 20.24 23.97
C GLY A 37 10.00 20.22 24.56
N PHE A 38 10.18 19.35 25.57
CA PHE A 38 11.47 19.05 26.20
C PHE A 38 11.51 17.59 26.62
N ALA A 39 12.69 17.11 26.99
CA ALA A 39 12.85 15.73 27.45
C ALA A 39 13.73 15.65 28.68
N THR A 40 13.47 14.70 29.56
CA THR A 40 14.39 14.30 30.61
C THR A 40 15.59 13.57 30.01
N THR A 41 16.66 13.42 30.74
CA THR A 41 17.85 12.69 30.24
C THR A 41 17.95 11.30 30.85
N ALA A 42 18.61 10.39 30.16
CA ALA A 42 18.97 9.08 30.71
C ALA A 42 19.82 9.19 32.00
N HIS A 43 20.57 10.28 32.13
CA HIS A 43 21.32 10.58 33.37
C HIS A 43 20.35 10.87 34.54
N ALA A 44 19.35 11.73 34.33
CA ALA A 44 18.34 12.02 35.34
C ALA A 44 17.56 10.77 35.77
N TYR A 45 17.26 9.86 34.83
CA TYR A 45 16.68 8.55 35.14
C TYR A 45 17.60 7.70 36.08
N ARG A 46 18.90 7.63 35.77
CA ARG A 46 19.85 6.89 36.60
C ARG A 46 20.02 7.52 37.98
N GLU A 47 20.06 8.85 38.06
CA GLU A 47 20.06 9.56 39.36
C GLU A 47 18.82 9.25 40.18
N PHE A 48 17.65 9.22 39.53
CA PHE A 48 16.39 8.85 40.16
C PHE A 48 16.43 7.41 40.70
N LEU A 49 16.89 6.44 39.90
CA LEU A 49 17.03 5.05 40.36
C LEU A 49 18.02 4.90 41.55
N SER A 50 19.05 5.75 41.59
CA SER A 50 20.04 5.73 42.71
C SER A 50 19.50 6.44 43.95
N HIS A 51 18.35 7.10 43.88
CA HIS A 51 17.75 7.81 45.00
C HIS A 51 17.07 6.82 45.96
N GLU A 52 17.25 7.00 47.27
CA GLU A 52 16.66 6.19 48.34
C GLU A 52 16.87 4.66 48.22
N GLY A 53 17.96 4.23 47.55
CA GLY A 53 18.28 2.80 47.43
C GLY A 53 17.34 2.01 46.50
N LEU A 54 16.60 2.71 45.57
CA LEU A 54 15.64 2.09 44.68
C LEU A 54 16.28 1.08 43.73
N ASN A 55 17.47 1.40 43.19
CA ASN A 55 18.18 0.53 42.26
C ASN A 55 18.59 -0.80 42.89
N GLU A 56 19.09 -0.77 44.13
CA GLU A 56 19.47 -1.96 44.86
C GLU A 56 18.27 -2.88 45.11
N ARG A 57 17.13 -2.32 45.50
CA ARG A 57 15.88 -3.06 45.72
C ARG A 57 15.42 -3.75 44.45
N ILE A 58 15.41 -3.01 43.30
CA ILE A 58 15.04 -3.55 42.01
C ILE A 58 15.96 -4.70 41.58
N ASN A 59 17.27 -4.49 41.63
CA ASN A 59 18.24 -5.51 41.25
C ASN A 59 18.13 -6.77 42.10
N GLN A 60 17.92 -6.63 43.41
CA GLN A 60 17.71 -7.75 44.31
C GLN A 60 16.45 -8.55 43.92
N ARG A 61 15.36 -7.88 43.57
CA ARG A 61 14.10 -8.54 43.19
C ARG A 61 14.22 -9.27 41.83
N LEU A 62 14.89 -8.64 40.85
CA LEU A 62 15.09 -9.22 39.53
C LEU A 62 16.13 -10.38 39.53
N SER A 63 17.12 -10.36 40.41
CA SER A 63 18.17 -11.40 40.46
C SER A 63 17.64 -12.79 40.82
N THR A 64 16.48 -12.88 41.47
CA THR A 64 15.83 -14.12 41.89
C THR A 64 14.61 -14.50 41.05
N LEU A 65 14.32 -13.72 40.03
CA LEU A 65 13.11 -13.88 39.22
C LEU A 65 13.35 -14.89 38.09
N ASP A 66 12.49 -15.91 38.03
CA ASP A 66 12.31 -16.72 36.83
C ASP A 66 11.30 -16.03 35.90
N VAL A 67 11.76 -15.54 34.75
CA VAL A 67 10.90 -14.80 33.77
C VAL A 67 9.98 -15.70 32.95
N ASP A 68 10.18 -17.02 33.02
CA ASP A 68 9.32 -18.00 32.37
C ASP A 68 8.11 -18.38 33.27
N ASP A 69 8.19 -18.06 34.58
CA ASP A 69 7.02 -18.10 35.48
C ASP A 69 6.22 -16.79 35.35
N VAL A 70 5.14 -16.86 34.55
CA VAL A 70 4.29 -15.70 34.25
C VAL A 70 3.71 -15.05 35.51
N THR A 71 3.35 -15.86 36.54
CA THR A 71 2.78 -15.34 37.79
C THR A 71 3.84 -14.61 38.61
N ALA A 72 5.02 -15.21 38.77
CA ALA A 72 6.12 -14.58 39.49
C ALA A 72 6.61 -13.30 38.76
N LEU A 73 6.59 -13.30 37.42
CA LEU A 73 6.93 -12.14 36.60
C LEU A 73 5.94 -10.99 36.81
N ALA A 74 4.64 -11.29 36.80
CA ALA A 74 3.58 -10.28 37.00
C ALA A 74 3.63 -9.67 38.39
N GLU A 75 3.84 -10.49 39.45
CA GLU A 75 3.98 -10.02 40.81
C GLU A 75 5.22 -9.14 40.99
N ALA A 76 6.38 -9.58 40.47
CA ALA A 76 7.62 -8.82 40.57
C ALA A 76 7.54 -7.50 39.78
N GLY A 77 6.99 -7.54 38.58
CA GLY A 77 6.78 -6.35 37.76
C GLY A 77 5.87 -5.32 38.45
N ALA A 78 4.74 -5.75 39.00
CA ALA A 78 3.82 -4.87 39.74
C ALA A 78 4.47 -4.25 40.98
N GLU A 79 5.20 -5.05 41.75
CA GLU A 79 5.91 -4.59 42.93
C GLU A 79 6.97 -3.54 42.60
N ILE A 80 7.80 -3.78 41.58
CA ILE A 80 8.83 -2.83 41.15
C ILE A 80 8.18 -1.53 40.59
N ARG A 81 7.15 -1.62 39.79
CA ARG A 81 6.45 -0.43 39.28
C ARG A 81 5.92 0.43 40.40
N GLN A 82 5.34 -0.19 41.45
CA GLN A 82 4.87 0.55 42.61
C GLN A 82 6.00 1.26 43.34
N TRP A 83 7.15 0.63 43.52
CA TRP A 83 8.32 1.28 44.12
C TRP A 83 8.80 2.49 43.33
N VAL A 84 8.81 2.40 41.99
CA VAL A 84 9.17 3.52 41.10
C VAL A 84 8.18 4.69 41.26
N ILE A 85 6.90 4.39 41.37
CA ILE A 85 5.85 5.42 41.49
C ILE A 85 5.93 6.10 42.88
N ASP A 86 6.19 5.36 43.92
CA ASP A 86 6.23 5.85 45.31
C ASP A 86 7.51 6.61 45.67
N THR A 87 8.60 6.40 44.92
CA THR A 87 9.87 7.06 45.18
C THR A 87 9.84 8.51 44.67
N PRO A 88 10.10 9.54 45.52
CA PRO A 88 10.10 10.93 45.09
C PRO A 88 11.23 11.23 44.10
N LEU A 89 10.99 12.19 43.19
CA LEU A 89 12.05 12.68 42.32
C LEU A 89 13.15 13.41 43.15
N PRO A 90 14.42 13.25 42.79
CA PRO A 90 15.48 14.09 43.37
C PRO A 90 15.14 15.57 43.26
N PRO A 91 15.34 16.41 44.33
CA PRO A 91 14.90 17.82 44.29
C PRO A 91 15.43 18.62 43.11
N ALA A 92 16.68 18.40 42.71
CA ALA A 92 17.25 19.07 41.53
C ALA A 92 16.57 18.67 40.21
N PHE A 93 16.15 17.40 40.11
CA PHE A 93 15.43 16.89 38.96
C PHE A 93 14.00 17.49 38.90
N GLU A 94 13.29 17.47 40.03
CA GLU A 94 11.92 18.06 40.08
C GLU A 94 11.95 19.55 39.74
N GLN A 95 12.93 20.32 40.24
CA GLN A 95 13.08 21.74 39.90
C GLN A 95 13.33 21.95 38.41
N ALA A 96 14.24 21.18 37.80
CA ALA A 96 14.54 21.29 36.38
C ALA A 96 13.33 20.92 35.49
N LEU A 97 12.53 19.93 35.92
CA LEU A 97 11.28 19.54 35.26
C LEU A 97 10.26 20.70 35.33
N ARG A 98 10.09 21.32 36.49
CA ARG A 98 9.23 22.47 36.73
C ARG A 98 9.61 23.67 35.88
N ASP A 99 10.89 24.07 35.91
CA ASP A 99 11.40 25.22 35.15
C ASP A 99 11.17 25.03 33.64
N SER A 100 11.38 23.82 33.13
CA SER A 100 11.15 23.48 31.71
C SER A 100 9.67 23.54 31.34
N TYR A 101 8.80 23.03 32.22
CA TYR A 101 7.36 23.11 32.04
C TYR A 101 6.85 24.55 32.04
N GLU A 102 7.29 25.38 32.98
CA GLU A 102 6.90 26.80 33.05
C GLU A 102 7.34 27.58 31.82
N GLN A 103 8.54 27.30 31.29
CA GLN A 103 8.99 27.90 30.01
C GLN A 103 8.11 27.50 28.82
N LEU A 104 7.64 26.24 28.79
CA LEU A 104 6.76 25.77 27.72
C LEU A 104 5.35 26.37 27.88
N LEU A 105 4.84 26.42 29.10
CA LEU A 105 3.55 27.01 29.43
C LEU A 105 3.47 28.50 29.11
N ALA A 106 4.54 29.25 29.35
CA ALA A 106 4.63 30.67 29.01
C ALA A 106 4.47 30.94 27.50
N ARG A 107 4.82 29.98 26.66
CA ARG A 107 4.65 30.06 25.19
C ARG A 107 3.29 29.56 24.71
N HIS A 108 2.64 28.71 25.51
CA HIS A 108 1.38 28.04 25.17
C HIS A 108 0.45 28.06 26.37
N PRO A 109 -0.38 29.09 26.56
CA PRO A 109 -1.20 29.27 27.79
C PRO A 109 -2.16 28.13 28.11
N ASN A 110 -2.65 27.43 27.09
CA ASN A 110 -3.54 26.26 27.21
C ASN A 110 -2.79 24.95 26.96
N LEU A 111 -1.55 24.88 27.48
CA LEU A 111 -0.66 23.75 27.21
C LEU A 111 -1.22 22.43 27.74
N LYS A 112 -1.41 21.50 26.82
CA LYS A 112 -1.56 20.06 27.09
C LYS A 112 -0.41 19.32 26.42
N VAL A 113 0.05 18.25 27.03
CA VAL A 113 1.24 17.52 26.58
C VAL A 113 0.98 16.03 26.46
N ALA A 114 1.75 15.41 25.55
CA ALA A 114 2.03 13.98 25.60
C ALA A 114 3.28 13.74 26.40
N VAL A 115 3.25 12.78 27.34
CA VAL A 115 4.42 12.30 28.08
C VAL A 115 4.75 10.92 27.54
N ARG A 116 5.88 10.82 26.85
CA ARG A 116 6.25 9.64 26.04
C ARG A 116 7.56 9.04 26.53
N SER A 117 7.62 7.71 26.58
CA SER A 117 8.88 7.00 26.82
C SER A 117 9.81 7.07 25.59
N SER A 118 11.10 7.14 25.86
CA SER A 118 12.16 7.02 24.85
C SER A 118 13.34 6.28 25.49
N ALA A 119 13.54 5.02 25.13
CA ALA A 119 14.61 4.21 25.69
C ALA A 119 15.93 4.40 24.95
N THR A 120 17.04 4.26 25.68
CA THR A 120 18.38 4.34 25.09
C THR A 120 18.74 3.16 24.19
N ALA A 121 17.98 2.06 24.29
CA ALA A 121 18.10 0.86 23.45
C ALA A 121 16.98 0.75 22.41
N GLU A 122 16.07 1.75 22.32
CA GLU A 122 14.99 1.80 21.35
C GLU A 122 15.52 2.27 20.00
N ASP A 123 15.00 1.69 18.91
CA ASP A 123 15.37 2.02 17.52
C ASP A 123 16.85 1.76 17.17
N LEU A 124 17.48 0.79 17.82
CA LEU A 124 18.78 0.27 17.37
C LEU A 124 18.59 -0.61 16.13
N PRO A 125 19.57 -0.66 15.20
CA PRO A 125 19.47 -1.45 13.97
C PRO A 125 19.17 -2.94 14.20
N ASP A 126 19.55 -3.49 15.34
CA ASP A 126 19.49 -4.91 15.67
C ASP A 126 18.47 -5.27 16.77
N ALA A 127 17.72 -4.29 17.30
CA ALA A 127 16.75 -4.53 18.37
C ALA A 127 15.63 -3.49 18.36
N SER A 128 14.39 -3.95 18.23
CA SER A 128 13.19 -3.11 18.33
C SER A 128 12.53 -3.31 19.69
N PHE A 129 12.47 -2.24 20.50
CA PHE A 129 11.65 -2.16 21.70
C PHE A 129 10.28 -1.54 21.41
N ALA A 130 9.84 -1.56 20.17
CA ALA A 130 8.58 -0.96 19.74
C ALA A 130 7.38 -1.54 20.50
N GLY A 131 6.49 -0.67 20.99
CA GLY A 131 5.26 -1.06 21.66
C GLY A 131 5.39 -1.60 23.09
N GLN A 132 6.58 -1.61 23.68
CA GLN A 132 6.80 -2.14 25.04
C GLN A 132 6.71 -1.11 26.15
N GLN A 133 6.45 0.17 25.82
CA GLN A 133 6.51 1.29 26.76
C GLN A 133 5.30 2.21 26.56
N GLU A 134 4.93 2.94 27.60
CA GLU A 134 3.71 3.69 27.65
C GLU A 134 3.83 5.14 27.17
N THR A 135 2.72 5.68 26.66
CA THR A 135 2.55 7.07 26.30
C THR A 135 1.28 7.59 26.95
N PHE A 136 1.38 8.73 27.64
CA PHE A 136 0.23 9.40 28.28
C PHE A 136 -0.10 10.65 27.50
N LEU A 137 -1.34 10.73 27.03
CA LEU A 137 -1.83 11.81 26.17
C LEU A 137 -2.64 12.82 26.97
N ASN A 138 -2.73 14.05 26.48
CA ASN A 138 -3.59 15.14 27.00
C ASN A 138 -3.35 15.45 28.48
N ILE A 139 -2.11 15.39 28.95
CA ILE A 139 -1.74 15.69 30.33
C ILE A 139 -1.67 17.20 30.53
N GLU A 140 -2.29 17.70 31.62
CA GLU A 140 -2.34 19.12 31.98
C GLU A 140 -1.90 19.31 33.43
N GLY A 141 -1.13 20.35 33.68
CA GLY A 141 -0.65 20.72 35.00
C GLY A 141 0.62 19.97 35.45
N PHE A 142 1.46 20.65 36.22
CA PHE A 142 2.77 20.12 36.63
C PHE A 142 2.70 18.82 37.41
N ASP A 143 1.75 18.69 38.35
CA ASP A 143 1.66 17.50 39.20
C ASP A 143 1.26 16.26 38.38
N ASN A 144 0.38 16.42 37.38
CA ASN A 144 0.02 15.33 36.46
C ASN A 144 1.18 14.98 35.54
N ILE A 145 1.97 15.95 35.07
CA ILE A 145 3.17 15.71 34.28
C ILE A 145 4.21 14.94 35.12
N LYS A 146 4.44 15.36 36.36
CA LYS A 146 5.34 14.68 37.31
C LYS A 146 4.93 13.22 37.52
N ARG A 147 3.64 12.98 37.72
CA ARG A 147 3.09 11.63 37.84
C ARG A 147 3.29 10.82 36.56
N ALA A 148 2.99 11.40 35.40
CA ALA A 148 3.19 10.71 34.11
C ALA A 148 4.67 10.38 33.86
N VAL A 149 5.62 11.20 34.31
CA VAL A 149 7.07 10.87 34.26
C VAL A 149 7.39 9.65 35.12
N HIS A 150 6.82 9.53 36.32
CA HIS A 150 6.99 8.30 37.13
C HIS A 150 6.40 7.08 36.43
N GLU A 151 5.19 7.18 35.87
CA GLU A 151 4.55 6.08 35.16
C GLU A 151 5.39 5.66 33.91
N VAL A 152 5.94 6.63 33.17
CA VAL A 152 6.86 6.35 32.07
C VAL A 152 8.09 5.59 32.58
N PHE A 153 8.69 6.01 33.69
CA PHE A 153 9.85 5.30 34.27
C PHE A 153 9.48 3.91 34.74
N ALA A 154 8.31 3.74 35.35
CA ALA A 154 7.77 2.46 35.77
C ALA A 154 7.54 1.49 34.62
N SER A 155 7.18 2.00 33.44
CA SER A 155 6.89 1.18 32.25
C SER A 155 8.07 0.33 31.78
N LEU A 156 9.31 0.69 32.11
CA LEU A 156 10.48 -0.15 31.87
C LEU A 156 10.45 -1.50 32.61
N PHE A 157 9.62 -1.59 33.64
CA PHE A 157 9.40 -2.77 34.46
C PHE A 157 8.03 -3.41 34.23
N ASN A 158 7.42 -3.17 33.10
CA ASN A 158 6.32 -3.99 32.61
C ASN A 158 6.83 -5.42 32.33
N ASP A 159 5.97 -6.39 32.52
CA ASP A 159 6.30 -7.82 32.42
C ASP A 159 6.97 -8.15 31.08
N ARG A 160 6.44 -7.60 30.00
CA ARG A 160 7.02 -7.71 28.64
C ARG A 160 8.44 -7.14 28.55
N ALA A 161 8.64 -5.96 29.10
CA ALA A 161 9.92 -5.27 29.05
C ALA A 161 10.99 -6.00 29.86
N ILE A 162 10.61 -6.60 30.99
CA ILE A 162 11.51 -7.44 31.80
C ILE A 162 11.85 -8.72 31.02
N SER A 163 10.85 -9.47 30.58
CA SER A 163 11.03 -10.74 29.86
C SER A 163 11.86 -10.53 28.58
N TYR A 164 11.57 -9.51 27.79
CA TYR A 164 12.31 -9.20 26.56
C TYR A 164 13.80 -8.98 26.83
N ARG A 165 14.16 -8.17 27.86
CA ARG A 165 15.56 -7.90 28.18
C ARG A 165 16.30 -9.18 28.58
N VAL A 166 15.66 -10.03 29.37
CA VAL A 166 16.29 -11.31 29.82
C VAL A 166 16.50 -12.24 28.62
N HIS A 167 15.50 -12.46 27.80
CA HIS A 167 15.59 -13.34 26.61
C HIS A 167 16.61 -12.86 25.57
N ARG A 168 16.83 -11.55 25.48
CA ARG A 168 17.81 -10.95 24.58
C ARG A 168 19.19 -10.77 25.19
N GLY A 169 19.35 -11.13 26.47
CA GLY A 169 20.63 -11.00 27.19
C GLY A 169 21.04 -9.56 27.47
N TYR A 170 20.08 -8.61 27.51
CA TYR A 170 20.36 -7.23 27.90
C TYR A 170 20.35 -7.08 29.43
N PRO A 171 21.47 -6.66 30.07
CA PRO A 171 21.48 -6.32 31.48
C PRO A 171 20.48 -5.18 31.75
N HIS A 172 19.67 -5.32 32.80
CA HIS A 172 18.65 -4.33 33.17
C HIS A 172 19.22 -2.92 33.40
N GLU A 173 20.41 -2.83 33.98
CA GLU A 173 21.13 -1.58 34.26
C GLU A 173 21.66 -0.84 33.02
N ASN A 174 21.77 -1.52 31.89
CA ASN A 174 22.24 -0.89 30.64
C ASN A 174 21.15 -0.12 29.88
N VAL A 175 19.88 -0.36 30.19
CA VAL A 175 18.77 0.30 29.57
C VAL A 175 18.29 1.45 30.44
N ALA A 176 18.25 2.66 29.90
CA ALA A 176 17.76 3.84 30.58
C ALA A 176 16.64 4.48 29.77
N LEU A 177 15.74 5.19 30.46
CA LEU A 177 14.66 5.92 29.86
C LEU A 177 14.89 7.43 29.87
N SER A 178 14.28 8.07 28.89
CA SER A 178 14.00 9.50 28.85
C SER A 178 12.50 9.66 28.70
N ALA A 179 11.90 10.56 29.46
CA ALA A 179 10.51 10.97 29.26
C ALA A 179 10.51 12.21 28.38
N GLY A 180 9.87 12.13 27.22
CA GLY A 180 9.63 13.27 26.32
C GLY A 180 8.31 13.93 26.68
N ILE A 181 8.34 15.24 26.97
CA ILE A 181 7.16 16.07 27.24
C ILE A 181 6.95 16.93 26.03
N GLN A 182 5.97 16.59 25.19
CA GLN A 182 5.71 17.20 23.90
C GLN A 182 4.34 17.88 23.89
N LYS A 183 4.24 19.12 23.34
CA LYS A 183 2.94 19.77 23.12
C LYS A 183 2.04 18.86 22.31
N MET A 184 0.80 18.67 22.79
CA MET A 184 -0.22 17.93 22.04
C MET A 184 -0.65 18.72 20.80
N VAL A 185 -0.81 17.98 19.69
CA VAL A 185 -1.50 18.45 18.50
C VAL A 185 -2.99 18.16 18.65
N ARG A 186 -3.86 19.10 18.29
CA ARG A 186 -5.33 19.00 18.45
C ARG A 186 -5.96 18.16 17.34
N SER A 187 -5.46 16.95 17.16
CA SER A 187 -5.95 16.06 16.12
C SER A 187 -7.30 15.40 16.43
N GLU A 188 -7.80 15.49 17.66
CA GLU A 188 -9.17 15.03 18.00
C GLU A 188 -10.25 15.79 17.21
N THR A 189 -9.97 17.03 16.80
CA THR A 189 -10.80 17.83 15.89
C THR A 189 -10.30 17.82 14.44
N GLY A 190 -9.16 17.20 14.18
CA GLY A 190 -8.51 17.04 12.90
C GLY A 190 -8.36 15.57 12.50
N ALA A 191 -7.14 15.24 12.05
CA ALA A 191 -6.79 13.90 11.61
C ALA A 191 -5.36 13.54 12.05
N SER A 192 -5.04 12.26 11.96
CA SER A 192 -3.69 11.76 12.25
C SER A 192 -3.42 10.48 11.47
N GLY A 193 -2.15 10.09 11.42
CA GLY A 193 -1.79 8.85 10.75
C GLY A 193 -0.31 8.56 10.80
N VAL A 194 0.08 7.60 9.97
CA VAL A 194 1.48 7.24 9.74
C VAL A 194 1.79 7.32 8.26
N MET A 195 3.04 7.56 7.93
CA MET A 195 3.53 7.52 6.56
C MET A 195 4.90 6.87 6.47
N PHE A 196 5.13 6.21 5.35
CA PHE A 196 6.37 5.53 5.02
C PHE A 196 6.97 6.12 3.76
N THR A 197 8.28 6.29 3.71
CA THR A 197 8.96 6.78 2.51
C THR A 197 9.30 5.68 1.51
N LEU A 198 8.55 4.61 1.52
CA LEU A 198 8.51 3.53 0.54
C LEU A 198 7.15 2.83 0.59
N ASP A 199 6.83 2.01 -0.41
CA ASP A 199 5.71 1.08 -0.30
C ASP A 199 6.08 -0.10 0.62
N THR A 200 5.30 -0.29 1.68
CA THR A 200 5.57 -1.28 2.73
C THR A 200 5.37 -2.74 2.29
N GLU A 201 4.76 -2.96 1.11
CA GLU A 201 4.52 -4.30 0.58
C GLU A 201 5.60 -4.74 -0.42
N SER A 202 5.95 -3.86 -1.35
CA SER A 202 6.89 -4.17 -2.42
C SER A 202 8.30 -3.63 -2.19
N GLY A 203 8.47 -2.69 -1.26
CA GLY A 203 9.72 -1.96 -1.07
C GLY A 203 9.98 -0.88 -2.13
N TYR A 204 8.98 -0.54 -2.96
CA TYR A 204 9.14 0.49 -3.99
C TYR A 204 9.52 1.83 -3.40
N ARG A 205 10.68 2.38 -3.83
CA ARG A 205 11.33 3.54 -3.19
C ARG A 205 10.80 4.89 -3.65
N ASP A 206 10.19 4.99 -4.83
CA ASP A 206 9.76 6.25 -5.41
C ASP A 206 8.32 6.63 -5.04
N ALA A 207 7.77 6.01 -4.00
CA ALA A 207 6.49 6.37 -3.41
C ALA A 207 6.59 6.73 -1.93
N VAL A 208 5.72 7.65 -1.48
CA VAL A 208 5.38 7.84 -0.07
C VAL A 208 4.00 7.22 0.15
N PHE A 209 3.90 6.31 1.10
CA PHE A 209 2.64 5.72 1.54
C PHE A 209 2.14 6.46 2.78
N VAL A 210 0.93 7.00 2.73
CA VAL A 210 0.32 7.80 3.81
C VAL A 210 -0.98 7.15 4.24
N THR A 211 -1.17 6.98 5.56
CA THR A 211 -2.46 6.62 6.14
C THR A 211 -3.04 7.78 6.91
N ALA A 212 -4.38 7.88 6.97
CA ALA A 212 -5.08 8.94 7.68
C ALA A 212 -6.36 8.41 8.36
N SER A 213 -6.63 8.87 9.57
CA SER A 213 -7.89 8.64 10.29
C SER A 213 -8.28 9.85 11.12
N TRP A 214 -9.56 9.94 11.43
CA TRP A 214 -10.08 10.97 12.33
C TRP A 214 -9.54 10.77 13.76
N GLY A 215 -9.27 11.87 14.44
CA GLY A 215 -8.91 11.86 15.85
C GLY A 215 -7.43 11.60 16.11
N LEU A 216 -7.12 11.11 17.31
CA LEU A 216 -5.77 10.87 17.80
C LEU A 216 -5.14 9.64 17.11
N GLY A 217 -3.83 9.70 16.83
CA GLY A 217 -3.09 8.71 16.05
C GLY A 217 -2.97 7.33 16.71
N GLU A 218 -3.27 7.20 17.97
CA GLU A 218 -3.15 5.95 18.72
C GLU A 218 -4.00 4.82 18.10
N THR A 219 -5.22 5.13 17.63
CA THR A 219 -6.09 4.15 16.95
C THR A 219 -5.52 3.61 15.64
N VAL A 220 -4.73 4.42 14.93
CA VAL A 220 -4.04 3.99 13.71
C VAL A 220 -2.84 3.11 14.05
N VAL A 221 -2.01 3.54 15.00
CA VAL A 221 -0.82 2.82 15.44
C VAL A 221 -1.16 1.47 16.06
N GLN A 222 -2.22 1.40 16.87
CA GLN A 222 -2.73 0.15 17.45
C GLN A 222 -3.47 -0.75 16.46
N GLY A 223 -3.82 -0.23 15.26
CA GLY A 223 -4.59 -0.96 14.27
C GLY A 223 -6.07 -1.15 14.61
N ALA A 224 -6.59 -0.32 15.52
CA ALA A 224 -8.00 -0.36 15.92
C ALA A 224 -8.96 0.22 14.87
N VAL A 225 -8.44 0.87 13.84
CA VAL A 225 -9.20 1.53 12.78
C VAL A 225 -8.66 1.13 11.40
N ASN A 226 -9.55 1.07 10.41
CA ASN A 226 -9.18 0.94 9.00
C ASN A 226 -9.07 2.36 8.41
N PRO A 227 -7.85 2.89 8.24
CA PRO A 227 -7.63 4.27 7.82
C PRO A 227 -7.83 4.47 6.31
N ASP A 228 -7.90 5.73 5.89
CA ASP A 228 -7.67 6.11 4.50
C ASP A 228 -6.21 5.84 4.13
N GLU A 229 -5.96 5.51 2.87
CA GLU A 229 -4.62 5.23 2.36
C GLU A 229 -4.35 6.04 1.08
N PHE A 230 -3.16 6.60 0.97
CA PHE A 230 -2.73 7.40 -0.17
C PHE A 230 -1.33 6.97 -0.60
N TYR A 231 -1.08 7.02 -1.92
CA TYR A 231 0.24 6.86 -2.49
C TYR A 231 0.64 8.11 -3.24
N VAL A 232 1.83 8.63 -2.97
CA VAL A 232 2.36 9.85 -3.60
C VAL A 232 3.67 9.52 -4.31
N HIS A 233 3.77 9.86 -5.59
CA HIS A 233 4.97 9.62 -6.38
C HIS A 233 6.02 10.71 -6.15
N LYS A 234 7.17 10.33 -5.60
CA LYS A 234 8.23 11.28 -5.22
C LYS A 234 8.79 12.10 -6.40
N PRO A 235 9.13 11.51 -7.55
CA PRO A 235 9.65 12.28 -8.70
C PRO A 235 8.64 13.31 -9.23
N THR A 236 7.37 12.94 -9.34
CA THR A 236 6.28 13.84 -9.76
C THR A 236 6.11 14.99 -8.77
N LEU A 237 6.12 14.68 -7.47
CA LEU A 237 6.03 15.69 -6.41
C LEU A 237 7.24 16.65 -6.43
N ALA A 238 8.45 16.14 -6.63
CA ALA A 238 9.66 16.93 -6.72
C ALA A 238 9.65 17.88 -7.93
N SER A 239 8.94 17.53 -9.00
CA SER A 239 8.75 18.40 -10.17
C SER A 239 7.65 19.47 -9.99
N GLY A 240 7.00 19.51 -8.81
CA GLY A 240 5.93 20.47 -8.49
C GLY A 240 4.58 20.17 -9.13
N ARG A 241 4.34 18.93 -9.54
CA ARG A 241 3.11 18.48 -10.22
C ARG A 241 2.20 17.71 -9.24
N PRO A 242 0.89 17.59 -9.55
CA PRO A 242 -0.01 16.69 -8.84
C PRO A 242 0.57 15.27 -8.80
N ALA A 243 0.76 14.73 -7.61
CA ALA A 243 1.57 13.51 -7.42
C ALA A 243 0.84 12.38 -6.69
N VAL A 244 -0.43 12.57 -6.31
CA VAL A 244 -1.23 11.53 -5.66
C VAL A 244 -1.62 10.49 -6.71
N LEU A 245 -1.03 9.30 -6.58
CA LEU A 245 -1.26 8.18 -7.51
C LEU A 245 -2.55 7.43 -7.21
N ARG A 246 -2.89 7.28 -5.92
CA ARG A 246 -4.01 6.45 -5.50
C ARG A 246 -4.56 6.88 -4.16
N ARG A 247 -5.88 6.72 -3.99
CA ARG A 247 -6.64 6.94 -2.76
C ARG A 247 -7.50 5.72 -2.47
N ASN A 248 -7.48 5.25 -1.24
CA ASN A 248 -8.40 4.22 -0.75
C ASN A 248 -9.13 4.76 0.47
N LEU A 249 -10.45 4.83 0.39
CA LEU A 249 -11.28 5.27 1.50
C LEU A 249 -11.39 4.17 2.56
N GLY A 250 -10.96 4.48 3.79
CA GLY A 250 -11.09 3.59 4.94
C GLY A 250 -12.48 3.63 5.56
N SER A 251 -12.85 2.59 6.31
CA SER A 251 -14.14 2.56 7.01
C SER A 251 -14.19 3.52 8.20
N LYS A 252 -13.08 3.78 8.85
CA LYS A 252 -12.90 4.75 9.96
C LYS A 252 -14.06 4.76 10.97
N LEU A 253 -14.41 3.57 11.49
CA LEU A 253 -15.61 3.40 12.33
C LEU A 253 -15.52 4.16 13.64
N ILE A 254 -14.32 4.24 14.21
CA ILE A 254 -14.05 4.83 15.53
C ILE A 254 -12.96 5.89 15.44
N LYS A 255 -12.95 6.79 16.40
CA LYS A 255 -11.85 7.75 16.64
C LYS A 255 -11.62 7.92 18.13
N MET A 256 -10.42 8.30 18.51
CA MET A 256 -10.07 8.65 19.88
C MET A 256 -10.07 10.17 20.04
N ILE A 257 -10.70 10.64 21.09
CA ILE A 257 -10.81 12.07 21.44
C ILE A 257 -10.38 12.30 22.89
N TYR A 258 -10.23 13.55 23.28
CA TYR A 258 -9.95 13.89 24.68
C TYR A 258 -11.22 13.82 25.53
N THR A 259 -11.02 13.36 26.77
CA THR A 259 -12.03 13.50 27.84
C THR A 259 -11.84 14.84 28.57
N GLY A 260 -12.80 15.16 29.49
CA GLY A 260 -12.63 16.28 30.42
C GLY A 260 -11.61 16.02 31.55
N ASP A 261 -11.15 14.77 31.74
CA ASP A 261 -10.19 14.37 32.78
C ASP A 261 -8.77 14.40 32.19
N ALA A 262 -7.93 15.32 32.66
CA ALA A 262 -6.55 15.49 32.21
C ALA A 262 -5.51 14.62 32.99
N SER A 263 -5.97 13.66 33.77
CA SER A 263 -5.09 12.74 34.52
C SER A 263 -4.61 11.58 33.65
N ALA A 264 -3.44 11.03 34.01
CA ALA A 264 -2.87 9.90 33.29
C ALA A 264 -3.80 8.67 33.26
N GLY A 265 -4.01 8.11 32.08
CA GLY A 265 -4.84 6.92 31.86
C GLY A 265 -6.36 7.17 31.77
N LYS A 266 -6.83 8.42 31.90
CA LYS A 266 -8.25 8.81 31.79
C LYS A 266 -8.50 9.98 30.86
N SER A 267 -7.49 10.45 30.19
CA SER A 267 -7.52 11.70 29.41
C SER A 267 -8.07 11.55 28.00
N VAL A 268 -8.34 10.33 27.56
CA VAL A 268 -8.85 10.01 26.22
C VAL A 268 -9.95 8.96 26.27
N GLU A 269 -10.83 9.01 25.28
CA GLU A 269 -11.88 8.02 25.07
C GLU A 269 -12.07 7.71 23.59
N THR A 270 -12.55 6.51 23.29
CA THR A 270 -12.88 6.09 21.93
C THR A 270 -14.38 6.27 21.68
N VAL A 271 -14.70 6.94 20.58
CA VAL A 271 -16.08 7.21 20.16
C VAL A 271 -16.31 6.81 18.71
N ASP A 272 -17.57 6.59 18.33
CA ASP A 272 -17.95 6.34 16.95
C ASP A 272 -17.74 7.57 16.07
N VAL A 273 -17.26 7.36 14.85
CA VAL A 273 -17.20 8.40 13.82
C VAL A 273 -18.60 8.58 13.21
N PRO A 274 -19.13 9.81 13.08
CA PRO A 274 -20.39 10.05 12.40
C PRO A 274 -20.41 9.49 10.97
N LEU A 275 -21.54 8.96 10.51
CA LEU A 275 -21.69 8.35 9.19
C LEU A 275 -21.25 9.29 8.06
N ALA A 276 -21.57 10.58 8.16
CA ALA A 276 -21.15 11.59 7.17
C ALA A 276 -19.63 11.72 7.04
N ASP A 277 -18.89 11.50 8.15
CA ASP A 277 -17.43 11.60 8.15
C ASP A 277 -16.76 10.29 7.73
N ARG A 278 -17.43 9.14 7.87
CA ARG A 278 -16.91 7.85 7.39
C ARG A 278 -16.80 7.81 5.86
N GLY A 279 -17.73 8.45 5.16
CA GLY A 279 -17.83 8.47 3.70
C GLY A 279 -16.96 9.51 3.01
N ARG A 280 -16.06 10.20 3.72
CA ARG A 280 -15.12 11.18 3.15
C ARG A 280 -13.69 10.94 3.60
N PHE A 281 -12.72 11.37 2.82
CA PHE A 281 -11.30 11.34 3.21
C PHE A 281 -11.05 12.31 4.36
N CYS A 282 -10.13 11.92 5.27
CA CYS A 282 -9.76 12.75 6.42
C CYS A 282 -8.93 13.97 6.06
N ILE A 283 -8.19 13.88 4.97
CA ILE A 283 -7.28 14.91 4.45
C ILE A 283 -7.44 15.00 2.93
N ASP A 284 -7.17 16.17 2.38
CA ASP A 284 -7.22 16.44 0.95
C ASP A 284 -5.87 16.19 0.27
N ASP A 285 -5.82 16.33 -1.06
CA ASP A 285 -4.63 16.09 -1.86
C ASP A 285 -3.48 17.06 -1.55
N ASP A 286 -3.79 18.31 -1.22
CA ASP A 286 -2.78 19.32 -0.88
C ASP A 286 -2.12 18.97 0.45
N GLU A 287 -2.90 18.52 1.44
CA GLU A 287 -2.42 18.03 2.73
C GLU A 287 -1.59 16.74 2.56
N VAL A 288 -2.05 15.79 1.73
CA VAL A 288 -1.32 14.56 1.40
C VAL A 288 0.04 14.90 0.76
N MET A 289 0.06 15.80 -0.22
CA MET A 289 1.30 16.22 -0.88
C MET A 289 2.22 17.00 0.07
N ALA A 290 1.67 17.80 0.98
CA ALA A 290 2.45 18.52 2.00
C ALA A 290 3.14 17.55 2.96
N LEU A 291 2.43 16.51 3.43
CA LEU A 291 2.99 15.43 4.23
C LEU A 291 4.11 14.69 3.48
N ALA A 292 3.87 14.34 2.22
CA ALA A 292 4.87 13.66 1.40
C ALA A 292 6.14 14.50 1.18
N ARG A 293 6.02 15.83 1.02
CA ARG A 293 7.18 16.73 0.95
C ARG A 293 7.99 16.70 2.25
N GLN A 294 7.33 16.76 3.41
CA GLN A 294 8.02 16.64 4.70
C GLN A 294 8.71 15.28 4.84
N ALA A 295 8.05 14.20 4.44
CA ALA A 295 8.62 12.85 4.46
C ALA A 295 9.89 12.74 3.60
N MET A 296 9.87 13.31 2.38
CA MET A 296 11.05 13.32 1.49
C MET A 296 12.22 14.14 2.07
N ILE A 297 11.95 15.23 2.76
CA ILE A 297 12.98 16.04 3.45
C ILE A 297 13.61 15.21 4.57
N ILE A 298 12.78 14.51 5.37
CA ILE A 298 13.23 13.66 6.46
C ILE A 298 14.06 12.49 5.93
N GLU A 299 13.56 11.78 4.90
CA GLU A 299 14.28 10.67 4.27
C GLU A 299 15.65 11.09 3.74
N ARG A 300 15.72 12.24 3.06
CA ARG A 300 16.97 12.79 2.53
C ARG A 300 17.96 13.11 3.64
N HIS A 301 17.48 13.66 4.76
CA HIS A 301 18.32 13.99 5.91
C HIS A 301 18.93 12.75 6.55
N TYR A 302 18.12 11.72 6.76
CA TYR A 302 18.60 10.46 7.38
C TYR A 302 19.27 9.49 6.40
N GLY A 303 19.13 9.70 5.09
CA GLY A 303 19.74 8.90 4.03
C GLY A 303 19.19 7.47 3.93
N ARG A 304 17.99 7.23 4.44
CA ARG A 304 17.32 5.90 4.47
C ARG A 304 15.81 6.04 4.54
N PRO A 305 15.04 4.98 4.19
CA PRO A 305 13.61 4.97 4.38
C PRO A 305 13.19 5.20 5.82
N MET A 306 12.09 5.90 5.98
CA MET A 306 11.58 6.34 7.27
C MET A 306 10.12 5.91 7.48
N ASP A 307 9.81 5.62 8.73
CA ASP A 307 8.49 5.45 9.31
C ASP A 307 8.19 6.71 10.14
N ILE A 308 7.09 7.40 9.83
CA ILE A 308 6.81 8.75 10.33
C ILE A 308 5.37 8.82 10.82
N GLU A 309 5.19 9.25 12.07
CA GLU A 309 3.88 9.60 12.62
C GLU A 309 3.59 11.08 12.41
N TRP A 310 2.38 11.41 12.01
CA TRP A 310 1.93 12.77 11.73
C TRP A 310 0.56 13.07 12.32
N ALA A 311 0.25 14.35 12.51
CA ALA A 311 -1.05 14.82 12.98
C ALA A 311 -1.41 16.17 12.33
N LEU A 312 -2.69 16.33 11.99
CA LEU A 312 -3.31 17.58 11.56
C LEU A 312 -4.01 18.20 12.77
N ASP A 313 -3.63 19.39 13.14
CA ASP A 313 -4.28 20.15 14.21
C ASP A 313 -5.56 20.79 13.68
N GLY A 314 -6.71 20.40 14.24
CA GLY A 314 -8.00 20.93 13.80
C GLY A 314 -8.28 22.38 14.21
N ASP A 315 -7.48 22.94 15.13
CA ASP A 315 -7.66 24.32 15.60
C ASP A 315 -6.87 25.33 14.74
N ASP A 316 -5.62 24.97 14.34
CA ASP A 316 -4.76 25.86 13.53
C ASP A 316 -4.59 25.38 12.07
N GLY A 317 -5.06 24.20 11.72
CA GLY A 317 -4.97 23.62 10.38
C GLY A 317 -3.55 23.20 9.97
N ALA A 318 -2.60 23.16 10.90
CA ALA A 318 -1.21 22.83 10.59
C ALA A 318 -0.93 21.32 10.68
N LEU A 319 -0.06 20.86 9.77
CA LEU A 319 0.44 19.47 9.76
C LEU A 319 1.73 19.40 10.61
N TYR A 320 1.75 18.44 11.54
CA TYR A 320 2.88 18.22 12.44
C TYR A 320 3.44 16.81 12.29
N ILE A 321 4.77 16.72 12.31
CA ILE A 321 5.49 15.44 12.46
C ILE A 321 5.68 15.19 13.94
N VAL A 322 5.09 14.11 14.45
CA VAL A 322 5.10 13.78 15.88
C VAL A 322 6.12 12.71 16.26
N GLN A 323 6.57 11.92 15.29
CA GLN A 323 7.67 10.97 15.43
C GLN A 323 8.26 10.62 14.05
N ALA A 324 9.56 10.33 14.00
CA ALA A 324 10.20 9.72 12.83
C ALA A 324 11.27 8.72 13.28
N ARG A 325 11.30 7.55 12.63
CA ARG A 325 12.28 6.50 12.85
C ARG A 325 12.65 5.82 11.53
N PRO A 326 13.85 5.17 11.43
CA PRO A 326 14.19 4.35 10.27
C PRO A 326 13.16 3.23 10.07
N GLU A 327 12.78 3.03 8.81
CA GLU A 327 12.05 1.82 8.43
C GLU A 327 13.05 0.64 8.38
N THR A 328 12.74 -0.47 9.05
CA THR A 328 13.69 -1.59 9.24
C THR A 328 13.18 -2.92 8.72
N VAL A 329 11.90 -3.03 8.38
CA VAL A 329 11.28 -4.31 8.01
C VAL A 329 11.56 -4.63 6.53
N VAL A 330 11.12 -3.75 5.64
CA VAL A 330 11.21 -3.97 4.19
C VAL A 330 12.58 -3.56 3.65
N SER A 331 13.18 -2.51 4.24
CA SER A 331 14.49 -2.01 3.81
C SER A 331 15.65 -2.98 4.03
N GLN A 332 15.50 -3.98 4.92
CA GLN A 332 16.51 -5.02 5.21
C GLN A 332 16.31 -6.31 4.39
N GLN A 333 15.24 -6.43 3.63
CA GLN A 333 15.09 -7.58 2.73
C GLN A 333 16.22 -7.56 1.69
N GLU A 334 17.03 -8.62 1.69
CA GLU A 334 18.13 -8.77 0.73
C GLU A 334 17.58 -8.74 -0.69
N GLY A 335 17.96 -7.72 -1.46
CA GLY A 335 17.72 -7.69 -2.90
C GLY A 335 18.38 -8.89 -3.57
N GLY A 336 17.72 -9.46 -4.58
CA GLY A 336 18.31 -10.49 -5.43
C GLY A 336 17.59 -11.84 -5.43
N LYS A 337 16.68 -12.12 -4.50
CA LYS A 337 15.83 -13.32 -4.53
C LYS A 337 14.35 -12.91 -4.60
N LEU A 338 13.69 -13.32 -5.65
CA LEU A 338 12.25 -13.16 -5.82
C LEU A 338 11.53 -14.44 -5.41
N GLU A 339 10.72 -14.37 -4.34
CA GLU A 339 9.79 -15.44 -4.00
C GLU A 339 8.42 -15.15 -4.59
N ARG A 340 7.85 -16.14 -5.24
CA ARG A 340 6.52 -16.03 -5.83
C ARG A 340 5.65 -17.19 -5.41
N PHE A 341 4.42 -16.84 -5.01
CA PHE A 341 3.39 -17.79 -4.64
C PHE A 341 2.24 -17.70 -5.65
N GLN A 342 1.74 -18.85 -6.09
CA GLN A 342 0.63 -18.93 -7.03
C GLN A 342 -0.31 -20.08 -6.66
N LEU A 343 -1.60 -19.74 -6.47
CA LEU A 343 -2.63 -20.77 -6.30
C LEU A 343 -2.81 -21.55 -7.60
N LYS A 344 -2.91 -22.89 -7.49
CA LYS A 344 -3.20 -23.77 -8.63
C LYS A 344 -4.68 -23.74 -9.00
N GLU A 345 -5.54 -23.48 -8.01
CA GLU A 345 -6.99 -23.39 -8.20
C GLU A 345 -7.56 -22.33 -7.26
N LYS A 346 -8.73 -21.79 -7.59
CA LYS A 346 -9.47 -20.87 -6.72
C LYS A 346 -10.53 -21.63 -5.96
N GLY A 347 -10.51 -21.50 -4.63
CA GLY A 347 -11.53 -22.00 -3.74
C GLY A 347 -12.69 -21.03 -3.54
N ARG A 348 -13.68 -21.45 -2.76
CA ARG A 348 -14.75 -20.57 -2.29
C ARG A 348 -14.16 -19.55 -1.31
N THR A 349 -14.28 -18.27 -1.61
CA THR A 349 -13.88 -17.18 -0.71
C THR A 349 -14.82 -17.14 0.49
N LEU A 350 -14.25 -17.16 1.68
CA LEU A 350 -14.97 -17.05 2.96
C LEU A 350 -14.94 -15.62 3.48
N VAL A 351 -13.75 -15.01 3.44
CA VAL A 351 -13.48 -13.67 3.97
C VAL A 351 -12.50 -12.95 3.06
N THR A 352 -12.61 -11.64 2.97
CA THR A 352 -11.70 -10.77 2.23
C THR A 352 -11.30 -9.58 3.10
N GLY A 353 -10.03 -9.16 3.00
CA GLY A 353 -9.49 -7.99 3.69
C GLY A 353 -8.29 -7.42 2.94
N ARG A 354 -7.46 -6.63 3.61
CA ARG A 354 -6.20 -6.13 3.05
C ARG A 354 -5.13 -7.20 3.13
N ALA A 355 -4.45 -7.44 2.01
CA ALA A 355 -3.30 -8.33 1.94
C ALA A 355 -2.07 -7.69 2.59
N ILE A 356 -1.37 -8.47 3.40
CA ILE A 356 -0.08 -8.13 3.99
C ILE A 356 0.94 -9.18 3.54
N GLY A 357 1.97 -8.74 2.87
CA GLY A 357 2.92 -9.60 2.16
C GLY A 357 2.34 -10.14 0.84
N GLN A 358 3.08 -11.06 0.21
CA GLN A 358 2.70 -11.67 -1.07
C GLN A 358 2.71 -13.20 -1.00
N ARG A 359 2.57 -13.75 0.20
CA ARG A 359 2.66 -15.18 0.47
C ARG A 359 1.28 -15.83 0.59
N ILE A 360 1.29 -17.16 0.60
CA ILE A 360 0.14 -18.00 0.87
C ILE A 360 0.47 -18.86 2.09
N GLY A 361 -0.47 -18.91 3.04
CA GLY A 361 -0.41 -19.81 4.20
C GLY A 361 -1.69 -20.64 4.28
N ARG A 362 -1.61 -21.82 4.88
CA ARG A 362 -2.76 -22.71 5.04
C ARG A 362 -2.72 -23.44 6.37
N GLY A 363 -3.86 -23.75 6.93
CA GLY A 363 -3.98 -24.48 8.19
C GLY A 363 -5.38 -24.46 8.76
N ALA A 364 -5.51 -24.99 9.98
CA ALA A 364 -6.75 -24.95 10.72
C ALA A 364 -6.96 -23.59 11.38
N VAL A 365 -8.16 -23.05 11.28
CA VAL A 365 -8.55 -21.79 11.93
C VAL A 365 -8.51 -21.96 13.44
N LYS A 366 -7.90 -21.01 14.12
CA LYS A 366 -7.96 -20.82 15.58
C LYS A 366 -8.46 -19.42 15.90
N VAL A 367 -9.71 -19.35 16.36
CA VAL A 367 -10.31 -18.08 16.80
C VAL A 367 -9.90 -17.83 18.24
N VAL A 368 -9.14 -16.76 18.45
CA VAL A 368 -8.58 -16.40 19.76
C VAL A 368 -9.05 -14.99 20.12
N ALA A 369 -9.66 -14.86 21.28
CA ALA A 369 -10.19 -13.58 21.75
C ALA A 369 -9.17 -12.76 22.54
N THR A 370 -8.31 -13.42 23.30
CA THR A 370 -7.29 -12.80 24.17
C THR A 370 -5.96 -13.55 24.09
N PRO A 371 -4.82 -12.90 24.38
CA PRO A 371 -3.51 -13.56 24.44
C PRO A 371 -3.44 -14.70 25.48
N ASP A 372 -4.28 -14.68 26.50
CA ASP A 372 -4.33 -15.72 27.55
C ASP A 372 -4.70 -17.11 26.98
N ASP A 373 -5.36 -17.15 25.85
CA ASP A 373 -5.79 -18.35 25.13
C ASP A 373 -4.71 -18.90 24.16
N MET A 374 -3.46 -18.48 24.30
CA MET A 374 -2.36 -18.81 23.37
C MET A 374 -2.11 -20.30 23.18
N ASP A 375 -2.43 -21.12 24.16
CA ASP A 375 -2.25 -22.57 24.09
C ASP A 375 -3.17 -23.25 23.09
N LYS A 376 -4.21 -22.57 22.61
CA LYS A 376 -5.13 -23.05 21.57
C LYS A 376 -4.49 -23.07 20.18
N VAL A 377 -3.44 -22.26 19.95
CA VAL A 377 -2.77 -22.09 18.65
C VAL A 377 -1.54 -22.97 18.58
N HIS A 378 -1.52 -23.90 17.64
CA HIS A 378 -0.40 -24.78 17.37
C HIS A 378 0.40 -24.31 16.14
N ALA A 379 1.58 -24.87 15.98
CA ALA A 379 2.41 -24.56 14.81
C ALA A 379 1.69 -24.95 13.50
N GLY A 380 1.55 -23.97 12.61
CA GLY A 380 0.87 -24.15 11.32
C GLY A 380 -0.61 -23.82 11.31
N ASP A 381 -1.21 -23.44 12.43
CA ASP A 381 -2.59 -22.96 12.47
C ASP A 381 -2.73 -21.56 11.84
N VAL A 382 -3.94 -21.20 11.45
CA VAL A 382 -4.32 -19.85 11.01
C VAL A 382 -4.93 -19.12 12.19
N LEU A 383 -4.23 -18.08 12.67
CA LEU A 383 -4.71 -17.24 13.77
C LEU A 383 -5.81 -16.29 13.27
N VAL A 384 -6.97 -16.34 13.91
CA VAL A 384 -8.10 -15.44 13.62
C VAL A 384 -8.47 -14.69 14.90
N THR A 385 -8.46 -13.37 14.84
CA THR A 385 -8.76 -12.53 16.01
C THR A 385 -9.38 -11.19 15.60
N ASP A 386 -9.89 -10.42 16.57
CA ASP A 386 -10.41 -9.09 16.30
C ASP A 386 -9.32 -8.10 15.91
N MET A 387 -8.27 -8.01 16.72
CA MET A 387 -7.05 -7.23 16.47
C MET A 387 -5.89 -7.81 17.30
N THR A 388 -4.66 -7.40 17.01
CA THR A 388 -3.49 -7.81 17.78
C THR A 388 -2.79 -6.60 18.38
N ASP A 389 -2.09 -6.84 19.47
CA ASP A 389 -1.16 -5.92 20.14
C ASP A 389 0.17 -6.67 20.43
N PRO A 390 1.19 -6.03 21.00
CA PRO A 390 2.49 -6.69 21.24
C PRO A 390 2.47 -7.97 22.07
N ASP A 391 1.43 -8.21 22.89
CA ASP A 391 1.29 -9.45 23.67
C ASP A 391 0.98 -10.67 22.81
N TRP A 392 0.52 -10.46 21.58
CA TRP A 392 0.21 -11.53 20.62
C TRP A 392 1.43 -12.12 19.89
N GLU A 393 2.59 -11.49 19.97
CA GLU A 393 3.79 -11.91 19.21
C GLU A 393 4.16 -13.40 19.40
N PRO A 394 4.11 -13.99 20.61
CA PRO A 394 4.41 -15.42 20.82
C PRO A 394 3.43 -16.34 20.09
N ILE A 395 2.16 -15.95 19.99
CA ILE A 395 1.12 -16.71 19.26
C ILE A 395 1.35 -16.58 17.75
N MET A 396 1.59 -15.36 17.29
CA MET A 396 1.79 -15.05 15.87
C MET A 396 2.98 -15.82 15.28
N LYS A 397 4.03 -16.07 16.04
CA LYS A 397 5.19 -16.88 15.63
C LYS A 397 4.87 -18.34 15.32
N ARG A 398 3.78 -18.89 15.84
CA ARG A 398 3.33 -20.26 15.59
C ARG A 398 2.42 -20.35 14.37
N ALA A 399 1.77 -19.24 14.01
CA ALA A 399 0.77 -19.20 12.95
C ALA A 399 1.39 -19.37 11.56
N SER A 400 0.68 -20.05 10.67
CA SER A 400 0.98 -20.09 9.23
C SER A 400 0.46 -18.86 8.49
N ALA A 401 -0.55 -18.20 9.04
CA ALA A 401 -1.16 -16.97 8.56
C ALA A 401 -1.95 -16.29 9.68
N ILE A 402 -2.25 -15.00 9.50
CA ILE A 402 -3.00 -14.18 10.45
C ILE A 402 -4.20 -13.56 9.74
N VAL A 403 -5.36 -13.54 10.39
CA VAL A 403 -6.57 -12.89 9.89
C VAL A 403 -7.18 -12.04 11.01
N THR A 404 -7.44 -10.75 10.72
CA THR A 404 -8.03 -9.84 11.73
C THR A 404 -9.26 -9.12 11.22
N ASN A 405 -10.23 -8.86 12.12
CA ASN A 405 -11.39 -8.04 11.80
C ASN A 405 -11.00 -6.59 11.54
N ARG A 406 -10.09 -6.07 12.35
CA ARG A 406 -9.65 -4.66 12.32
C ARG A 406 -8.20 -4.53 11.93
N GLY A 407 -7.84 -3.33 11.47
CA GLY A 407 -6.49 -2.93 11.14
C GLY A 407 -6.27 -2.65 9.66
N GLY A 408 -5.26 -1.84 9.39
CA GLY A 408 -4.75 -1.53 8.06
C GLY A 408 -3.31 -2.04 7.89
N ARG A 409 -2.63 -1.61 6.83
CA ARG A 409 -1.25 -2.03 6.49
C ARG A 409 -0.20 -1.64 7.53
N THR A 410 -0.53 -0.75 8.44
CA THR A 410 0.37 -0.21 9.47
C THR A 410 0.04 -0.71 10.87
N CYS A 411 -0.97 -1.59 11.02
CA CYS A 411 -1.32 -2.16 12.32
C CYS A 411 -0.27 -3.16 12.82
N HIS A 412 -0.32 -3.47 14.10
CA HIS A 412 0.59 -4.42 14.74
C HIS A 412 0.62 -5.78 14.03
N ALA A 413 -0.54 -6.34 13.69
CA ALA A 413 -0.63 -7.60 12.94
C ALA A 413 0.14 -7.54 11.61
N ALA A 414 0.02 -6.43 10.88
CA ALA A 414 0.72 -6.23 9.61
C ALA A 414 2.23 -6.12 9.77
N ILE A 415 2.69 -5.37 10.76
CA ILE A 415 4.14 -5.20 11.04
C ILE A 415 4.77 -6.54 11.39
N ILE A 416 4.20 -7.26 12.36
CA ILE A 416 4.75 -8.55 12.80
C ILE A 416 4.65 -9.63 11.72
N ALA A 417 3.56 -9.67 10.93
CA ALA A 417 3.45 -10.60 9.80
C ALA A 417 4.59 -10.41 8.78
N ARG A 418 4.96 -9.15 8.47
CA ARG A 418 6.12 -8.85 7.60
C ARG A 418 7.43 -9.29 8.22
N GLU A 419 7.65 -9.01 9.50
CA GLU A 419 8.86 -9.45 10.23
C GLU A 419 9.00 -10.97 10.28
N LEU A 420 7.90 -11.68 10.49
CA LEU A 420 7.87 -13.15 10.53
C LEU A 420 7.87 -13.77 9.11
N GLY A 421 7.61 -12.98 8.07
CA GLY A 421 7.50 -13.46 6.70
C GLY A 421 6.30 -14.38 6.46
N ILE A 422 5.20 -14.19 7.17
CA ILE A 422 3.93 -14.92 6.99
C ILE A 422 2.85 -14.02 6.38
N PRO A 423 1.88 -14.58 5.62
CA PRO A 423 0.78 -13.78 5.10
C PRO A 423 -0.17 -13.34 6.22
N ALA A 424 -0.71 -12.12 6.09
CA ALA A 424 -1.83 -11.71 6.91
C ALA A 424 -2.92 -11.03 6.08
N VAL A 425 -4.18 -11.23 6.46
CA VAL A 425 -5.33 -10.53 5.90
C VAL A 425 -5.98 -9.73 7.03
N VAL A 426 -5.91 -8.40 6.92
CA VAL A 426 -6.35 -7.50 7.97
C VAL A 426 -7.56 -6.67 7.52
N GLY A 427 -8.34 -6.16 8.50
CA GLY A 427 -9.49 -5.31 8.19
C GLY A 427 -10.65 -6.05 7.53
N CYS A 428 -10.87 -7.32 7.88
CA CYS A 428 -11.92 -8.16 7.29
C CYS A 428 -13.33 -7.79 7.76
N GLY A 429 -13.47 -7.15 8.91
CA GLY A 429 -14.75 -6.78 9.51
C GLY A 429 -15.37 -7.88 10.38
N ASP A 430 -15.56 -9.07 9.85
CA ASP A 430 -16.33 -10.15 10.48
C ASP A 430 -15.63 -11.52 10.49
N ALA A 431 -14.32 -11.57 10.33
CA ALA A 431 -13.57 -12.84 10.20
C ALA A 431 -13.77 -13.77 11.41
N THR A 432 -13.84 -13.23 12.62
CA THR A 432 -14.09 -14.01 13.86
C THR A 432 -15.47 -14.68 13.92
N GLU A 433 -16.43 -14.18 13.15
CA GLU A 433 -17.78 -14.74 13.05
C GLU A 433 -17.90 -15.66 11.81
N ALA A 434 -17.28 -15.27 10.71
CA ALA A 434 -17.37 -15.98 9.43
C ALA A 434 -16.52 -17.27 9.39
N LEU A 435 -15.42 -17.32 10.17
CA LEU A 435 -14.48 -18.43 10.20
C LEU A 435 -14.69 -19.28 11.45
N ALA A 436 -15.21 -20.50 11.27
CA ALA A 436 -15.41 -21.43 12.38
C ALA A 436 -14.07 -22.01 12.87
N ASP A 437 -13.90 -22.11 14.18
CA ASP A 437 -12.72 -22.73 14.81
C ASP A 437 -12.53 -24.18 14.32
N GLY A 438 -11.29 -24.52 14.01
CA GLY A 438 -10.92 -25.84 13.46
C GLY A 438 -11.18 -26.03 11.96
N ARG A 439 -11.79 -25.06 11.25
CA ARG A 439 -11.98 -25.13 9.81
C ARG A 439 -10.65 -25.03 9.07
N GLU A 440 -10.41 -25.90 8.10
CA GLU A 440 -9.25 -25.81 7.24
C GLU A 440 -9.43 -24.72 6.20
N VAL A 441 -8.45 -23.81 6.08
CA VAL A 441 -8.48 -22.67 5.16
C VAL A 441 -7.12 -22.42 4.50
N THR A 442 -7.17 -21.70 3.38
CA THR A 442 -5.98 -21.14 2.71
C THR A 442 -6.10 -19.63 2.70
N VAL A 443 -5.08 -18.95 3.24
CA VAL A 443 -4.96 -17.49 3.29
C VAL A 443 -4.02 -17.06 2.19
N SER A 444 -4.54 -16.34 1.19
CA SER A 444 -3.77 -15.86 0.03
C SER A 444 -3.61 -14.35 0.06
N CYS A 445 -2.37 -13.89 0.07
CA CYS A 445 -1.96 -12.52 -0.16
C CYS A 445 -1.25 -12.35 -1.53
N ALA A 446 -1.28 -13.38 -2.38
CA ALA A 446 -0.56 -13.39 -3.65
C ALA A 446 -1.35 -12.80 -4.84
N GLU A 447 -2.56 -12.27 -4.62
CA GLU A 447 -3.48 -11.84 -5.68
C GLU A 447 -3.63 -10.31 -5.80
N GLY A 448 -2.81 -9.54 -5.12
CA GLY A 448 -2.83 -8.07 -5.12
C GLY A 448 -3.10 -7.48 -3.73
N ASP A 449 -3.69 -6.30 -3.68
CA ASP A 449 -3.99 -5.57 -2.43
C ASP A 449 -5.08 -6.24 -1.58
N ALA A 450 -5.96 -7.01 -2.20
CA ALA A 450 -6.97 -7.79 -1.50
C ALA A 450 -6.39 -9.15 -1.09
N GLY A 451 -6.46 -9.45 0.21
CA GLY A 451 -6.19 -10.76 0.75
C GLY A 451 -7.48 -11.58 0.85
N HIS A 452 -7.38 -12.86 0.55
CA HIS A 452 -8.51 -13.78 0.53
C HIS A 452 -8.30 -14.95 1.47
N VAL A 453 -9.33 -15.33 2.19
CA VAL A 453 -9.39 -16.58 2.95
C VAL A 453 -10.31 -17.54 2.20
N TYR A 454 -9.73 -18.60 1.68
CA TYR A 454 -10.42 -19.63 0.92
C TYR A 454 -10.76 -20.84 1.77
N ASP A 455 -11.86 -21.51 1.45
CA ASP A 455 -12.28 -22.75 2.07
C ASP A 455 -11.36 -23.90 1.63
N GLY A 456 -10.89 -24.68 2.59
CA GLY A 456 -10.04 -25.84 2.37
C GLY A 456 -8.54 -25.54 2.20
N LEU A 457 -7.75 -26.59 2.15
CA LEU A 457 -6.30 -26.56 1.96
C LEU A 457 -5.96 -26.61 0.46
N LEU A 458 -5.94 -25.43 -0.19
CA LEU A 458 -5.66 -25.32 -1.62
C LEU A 458 -4.17 -25.55 -1.92
N GLU A 459 -3.90 -26.16 -3.07
CA GLU A 459 -2.53 -26.31 -3.56
C GLU A 459 -1.99 -25.01 -4.16
N PHE A 460 -0.72 -24.74 -3.91
CA PHE A 460 -0.03 -23.58 -4.47
C PHE A 460 1.43 -23.90 -4.78
N ASP A 461 2.01 -23.19 -5.74
CA ASP A 461 3.42 -23.24 -6.08
C ASP A 461 4.17 -22.11 -5.38
N ARG A 462 5.42 -22.41 -4.98
CA ARG A 462 6.39 -21.45 -4.46
C ARG A 462 7.62 -21.50 -5.33
N ASN A 463 7.86 -20.44 -6.10
CA ASN A 463 9.03 -20.29 -6.96
C ASN A 463 9.98 -19.27 -6.34
N VAL A 464 11.27 -19.60 -6.26
CA VAL A 464 12.32 -18.73 -5.75
C VAL A 464 13.33 -18.55 -6.90
N THR A 465 13.53 -17.33 -7.35
CA THR A 465 14.43 -17.01 -8.47
C THR A 465 15.42 -15.93 -8.05
N SER A 466 16.71 -16.11 -8.39
CA SER A 466 17.71 -15.06 -8.24
C SER A 466 17.71 -14.16 -9.48
N VAL A 467 17.68 -12.83 -9.25
CA VAL A 467 17.66 -11.81 -10.31
C VAL A 467 18.96 -10.96 -10.36
N ASP A 468 20.00 -11.40 -9.67
CA ASP A 468 21.23 -10.61 -9.48
C ASP A 468 22.05 -10.42 -10.78
N ALA A 469 21.87 -11.28 -11.77
CA ALA A 469 22.53 -11.15 -13.08
C ALA A 469 21.63 -11.72 -14.19
N MET A 470 20.98 -10.83 -14.92
CA MET A 470 20.18 -11.22 -16.09
C MET A 470 21.07 -11.30 -17.33
N PRO A 471 20.98 -12.40 -18.11
CA PRO A 471 21.72 -12.49 -19.37
C PRO A 471 21.22 -11.47 -20.40
N GLU A 472 22.09 -10.99 -21.26
CA GLU A 472 21.69 -10.09 -22.34
C GLU A 472 20.89 -10.82 -23.42
N ILE A 473 19.82 -10.19 -23.89
CA ILE A 473 18.99 -10.65 -25.01
C ILE A 473 18.84 -9.53 -26.06
N PRO A 474 18.74 -9.87 -27.35
CA PRO A 474 18.81 -8.86 -28.43
C PRO A 474 17.53 -8.12 -28.72
N PHE A 475 16.48 -8.24 -27.87
CA PHE A 475 15.21 -7.54 -28.01
C PHE A 475 14.57 -7.25 -26.64
N LYS A 476 13.45 -6.53 -26.63
CA LYS A 476 12.84 -6.07 -25.38
C LYS A 476 11.77 -7.03 -24.88
N ILE A 477 11.87 -7.43 -23.61
CA ILE A 477 10.79 -8.08 -22.88
C ILE A 477 10.04 -7.00 -22.09
N MET A 478 8.75 -6.88 -22.36
CA MET A 478 7.80 -6.03 -21.66
C MET A 478 6.82 -6.89 -20.85
N MET A 479 5.96 -6.28 -20.06
CA MET A 479 4.99 -7.01 -19.27
C MET A 479 3.54 -6.65 -19.64
N ASN A 480 2.65 -7.62 -19.48
CA ASN A 480 1.20 -7.43 -19.44
C ASN A 480 0.80 -7.16 -17.99
N VAL A 481 0.40 -5.94 -17.66
CA VAL A 481 0.00 -5.55 -16.31
C VAL A 481 -1.43 -5.00 -16.36
N GLY A 482 -2.37 -5.78 -15.86
CA GLY A 482 -3.77 -5.37 -15.79
C GLY A 482 -4.15 -4.73 -14.46
N ASN A 483 -3.58 -5.24 -13.36
CA ASN A 483 -3.92 -4.79 -12.02
C ASN A 483 -2.92 -3.75 -11.49
N PRO A 484 -3.32 -2.47 -11.32
CA PRO A 484 -2.44 -1.43 -10.77
C PRO A 484 -1.94 -1.73 -9.35
N ASP A 485 -2.69 -2.49 -8.55
CA ASP A 485 -2.32 -2.84 -7.18
C ASP A 485 -0.99 -3.62 -7.10
N ARG A 486 -0.60 -4.29 -8.19
CA ARG A 486 0.62 -5.07 -8.27
C ARG A 486 1.74 -4.39 -9.05
N ALA A 487 1.51 -3.18 -9.55
CA ALA A 487 2.45 -2.49 -10.43
C ALA A 487 3.82 -2.29 -9.76
N PHE A 488 3.86 -1.87 -8.50
CA PHE A 488 5.11 -1.69 -7.76
C PHE A 488 5.91 -2.99 -7.61
N SER A 489 5.24 -4.09 -7.31
CA SER A 489 5.89 -5.40 -7.21
C SER A 489 6.42 -5.88 -8.56
N PHE A 490 5.66 -5.69 -9.63
CA PHE A 490 6.06 -6.12 -10.96
C PHE A 490 7.19 -5.27 -11.55
N ALA A 491 7.25 -3.98 -11.20
CA ALA A 491 8.33 -3.09 -11.62
C ALA A 491 9.71 -3.55 -11.14
N SER A 492 9.79 -4.36 -10.08
CA SER A 492 11.04 -4.95 -9.60
C SER A 492 11.57 -6.10 -10.47
N LEU A 493 10.73 -6.68 -11.33
CA LEU A 493 11.16 -7.68 -12.32
C LEU A 493 11.98 -7.02 -13.44
N PRO A 494 12.94 -7.74 -14.04
CA PRO A 494 13.62 -7.26 -15.25
C PRO A 494 12.60 -7.02 -16.38
N ASN A 495 12.57 -5.80 -16.92
CA ASN A 495 11.60 -5.44 -17.95
C ASN A 495 12.03 -4.18 -18.73
N ALA A 496 11.38 -3.96 -19.87
CA ALA A 496 11.47 -2.75 -20.68
C ALA A 496 10.15 -1.99 -20.72
N GLY A 497 9.36 -2.06 -19.65
CA GLY A 497 8.08 -1.39 -19.52
C GLY A 497 6.85 -2.30 -19.66
N VAL A 498 5.71 -1.70 -19.87
CA VAL A 498 4.41 -2.38 -19.99
C VAL A 498 3.91 -2.33 -21.43
N GLY A 499 3.81 -3.49 -22.08
CA GLY A 499 3.30 -3.59 -23.44
C GLY A 499 1.80 -3.67 -23.54
N LEU A 500 1.12 -4.01 -22.43
CA LEU A 500 -0.34 -3.99 -22.34
C LEU A 500 -0.78 -3.66 -20.91
N ALA A 501 -1.31 -2.46 -20.74
CA ALA A 501 -2.10 -2.05 -19.59
C ALA A 501 -3.58 -1.98 -19.99
N ARG A 502 -4.45 -2.72 -19.29
CA ARG A 502 -5.88 -2.85 -19.64
C ARG A 502 -6.75 -1.97 -18.75
N LEU A 503 -7.46 -1.01 -19.32
CA LEU A 503 -8.41 -0.16 -18.58
C LEU A 503 -9.57 -0.97 -17.97
N GLU A 504 -9.93 -2.10 -18.56
CA GLU A 504 -11.01 -2.96 -18.07
C GLU A 504 -10.78 -3.42 -16.63
N PHE A 505 -9.54 -3.66 -16.22
CA PHE A 505 -9.23 -4.01 -14.84
C PHE A 505 -9.56 -2.85 -13.87
N ILE A 506 -9.22 -1.63 -14.27
CA ILE A 506 -9.51 -0.44 -13.48
C ILE A 506 -11.02 -0.23 -13.41
N ILE A 507 -11.71 -0.31 -14.55
CA ILE A 507 -13.15 -0.12 -14.63
C ILE A 507 -13.90 -1.17 -13.82
N ASN A 508 -13.55 -2.45 -13.94
CA ASN A 508 -14.23 -3.52 -13.21
C ASN A 508 -13.96 -3.48 -11.69
N ARG A 509 -12.71 -3.30 -11.28
CA ARG A 509 -12.32 -3.44 -9.88
C ARG A 509 -12.43 -2.14 -9.08
N MET A 510 -11.92 -1.04 -9.65
CA MET A 510 -11.86 0.22 -8.92
C MET A 510 -13.14 1.05 -9.08
N ILE A 511 -13.81 0.97 -10.22
CA ILE A 511 -15.02 1.73 -10.53
C ILE A 511 -16.28 0.88 -10.31
N GLY A 512 -16.49 -0.17 -11.08
CA GLY A 512 -17.62 -1.10 -10.96
C GLY A 512 -18.96 -0.57 -11.46
N VAL A 513 -18.99 0.64 -12.04
CA VAL A 513 -20.20 1.32 -12.51
C VAL A 513 -20.07 1.63 -14.01
N HIS A 514 -21.15 1.44 -14.75
CA HIS A 514 -21.19 1.80 -16.16
C HIS A 514 -21.01 3.32 -16.33
N PRO A 515 -20.09 3.81 -17.19
CA PRO A 515 -19.79 5.25 -17.29
C PRO A 515 -21.00 6.10 -17.64
N LYS A 516 -21.94 5.58 -18.46
CA LYS A 516 -23.16 6.30 -18.81
C LYS A 516 -24.12 6.46 -17.62
N ALA A 517 -24.14 5.50 -16.70
CA ALA A 517 -24.91 5.62 -15.46
C ALA A 517 -24.40 6.76 -14.57
N LEU A 518 -23.09 7.03 -14.58
CA LEU A 518 -22.52 8.17 -13.88
C LEU A 518 -22.80 9.50 -14.57
N LEU A 519 -22.77 9.54 -15.92
CA LEU A 519 -23.11 10.73 -16.70
C LEU A 519 -24.58 11.11 -16.60
N GLU A 520 -25.47 10.13 -16.49
CA GLU A 520 -26.91 10.32 -16.43
C GLU A 520 -27.49 10.07 -15.03
N TYR A 521 -26.66 10.21 -13.99
CA TYR A 521 -26.97 9.89 -12.60
C TYR A 521 -28.32 10.43 -12.12
N ASP A 522 -28.63 11.71 -12.43
CA ASP A 522 -29.86 12.39 -11.98
C ASP A 522 -31.14 11.78 -12.57
N THR A 523 -31.02 10.99 -13.64
CA THR A 523 -32.17 10.38 -14.33
C THR A 523 -32.43 8.93 -13.90
N LEU A 524 -31.53 8.36 -13.07
CA LEU A 524 -31.59 6.97 -12.65
C LEU A 524 -32.65 6.73 -11.55
N PRO A 525 -33.18 5.49 -11.43
CA PRO A 525 -34.00 5.10 -10.27
C PRO A 525 -33.25 5.30 -8.94
N THR A 526 -34.01 5.65 -7.90
CA THR A 526 -33.45 6.00 -6.57
C THR A 526 -32.60 4.89 -5.94
N ASP A 527 -33.00 3.63 -6.10
CA ASP A 527 -32.25 2.47 -5.61
C ASP A 527 -30.89 2.33 -6.28
N LEU A 528 -30.83 2.61 -7.57
CA LEU A 528 -29.58 2.61 -8.32
C LEU A 528 -28.70 3.81 -7.94
N GLN A 529 -29.30 5.00 -7.75
CA GLN A 529 -28.56 6.16 -7.23
C GLN A 529 -27.93 5.86 -5.88
N GLN A 530 -28.68 5.29 -4.93
CA GLN A 530 -28.14 4.90 -3.61
C GLN A 530 -26.96 3.91 -3.71
N THR A 531 -27.05 2.95 -4.63
CA THR A 531 -25.96 2.00 -4.88
C THR A 531 -24.72 2.70 -5.41
N ILE A 532 -24.89 3.67 -6.31
CA ILE A 532 -23.80 4.48 -6.87
C ILE A 532 -23.21 5.39 -5.79
N ASP A 533 -24.02 6.02 -4.93
CA ASP A 533 -23.56 6.90 -3.85
C ASP A 533 -22.61 6.18 -2.91
N LEU A 534 -22.92 4.93 -2.55
CA LEU A 534 -22.04 4.11 -1.71
C LEU A 534 -20.70 3.83 -2.40
N ARG A 535 -20.71 3.69 -3.73
CA ARG A 535 -19.51 3.39 -4.51
C ARG A 535 -18.64 4.61 -4.76
N THR A 536 -19.26 5.79 -4.89
CA THR A 536 -18.59 7.06 -5.20
C THR A 536 -18.24 7.88 -3.96
N ALA A 537 -18.47 7.33 -2.76
CA ALA A 537 -18.17 8.00 -1.50
C ALA A 537 -16.72 8.51 -1.46
N GLY A 538 -16.54 9.72 -0.96
CA GLY A 538 -15.23 10.39 -0.88
C GLY A 538 -14.81 11.18 -2.12
N TYR A 539 -15.58 11.13 -3.21
CA TYR A 539 -15.34 11.89 -4.45
C TYR A 539 -16.40 12.98 -4.62
N ASP A 540 -16.06 14.06 -5.32
CA ASP A 540 -16.89 15.27 -5.44
C ASP A 540 -18.23 15.01 -6.14
N ASP A 541 -18.20 14.20 -7.19
CA ASP A 541 -19.39 13.81 -7.95
C ASP A 541 -19.16 12.48 -8.69
N PRO A 542 -20.23 11.84 -9.21
CA PRO A 542 -20.11 10.54 -9.88
C PRO A 542 -19.18 10.54 -11.11
N VAL A 543 -19.14 11.62 -11.88
CA VAL A 543 -18.29 11.73 -13.08
C VAL A 543 -16.82 11.91 -12.67
N SER A 544 -16.55 12.78 -11.70
CA SER A 544 -15.22 12.97 -11.12
C SER A 544 -14.67 11.65 -10.55
N PHE A 545 -15.50 10.88 -9.86
CA PHE A 545 -15.13 9.54 -9.38
C PHE A 545 -14.61 8.64 -10.52
N TYR A 546 -15.30 8.58 -11.64
CA TYR A 546 -14.88 7.75 -12.78
C TYR A 546 -13.52 8.18 -13.34
N VAL A 547 -13.37 9.48 -13.58
CA VAL A 547 -12.13 10.06 -14.13
C VAL A 547 -10.99 9.89 -13.13
N ASP A 548 -11.21 10.18 -11.85
CA ASP A 548 -10.18 10.08 -10.82
C ASP A 548 -9.70 8.64 -10.63
N LYS A 549 -10.61 7.67 -10.65
CA LYS A 549 -10.24 6.24 -10.58
C LYS A 549 -9.43 5.78 -11.78
N LEU A 550 -9.76 6.25 -12.98
CA LEU A 550 -8.93 6.00 -14.17
C LEU A 550 -7.55 6.65 -14.03
N VAL A 551 -7.48 7.90 -13.60
CA VAL A 551 -6.21 8.61 -13.32
C VAL A 551 -5.38 7.83 -12.32
N GLU A 552 -5.98 7.40 -11.21
CA GLU A 552 -5.30 6.61 -10.17
C GLU A 552 -4.69 5.31 -10.71
N GLY A 553 -5.47 4.54 -11.45
CA GLY A 553 -4.98 3.29 -12.03
C GLY A 553 -3.89 3.50 -13.07
N ILE A 554 -4.09 4.43 -14.01
CA ILE A 554 -3.14 4.72 -15.10
C ILE A 554 -1.86 5.35 -14.53
N SER A 555 -1.97 6.33 -13.62
CA SER A 555 -0.79 6.98 -13.04
C SER A 555 0.04 6.04 -12.17
N THR A 556 -0.59 5.11 -11.46
CA THR A 556 0.12 4.08 -10.70
C THR A 556 0.96 3.19 -11.62
N LEU A 557 0.39 2.75 -12.75
CA LEU A 557 1.12 1.98 -13.75
C LEU A 557 2.26 2.81 -14.36
N ALA A 558 1.99 4.03 -14.80
CA ALA A 558 2.97 4.89 -15.41
C ALA A 558 4.14 5.21 -14.48
N ALA A 559 3.86 5.58 -13.23
CA ALA A 559 4.86 5.91 -12.23
C ALA A 559 5.74 4.69 -11.85
N SER A 560 5.12 3.50 -11.72
CA SER A 560 5.83 2.27 -11.33
C SER A 560 6.93 1.90 -12.33
N PHE A 561 6.72 2.16 -13.60
CA PHE A 561 7.64 1.78 -14.68
C PHE A 561 8.41 2.97 -15.27
N TYR A 562 8.20 4.19 -14.75
CA TYR A 562 8.92 5.36 -15.24
C TYR A 562 10.46 5.19 -15.14
N PRO A 563 11.26 5.56 -16.18
CA PRO A 563 10.87 6.21 -17.44
C PRO A 563 10.50 5.24 -18.58
N GLU A 564 10.41 3.94 -18.32
CA GLU A 564 10.07 2.95 -19.34
C GLU A 564 8.62 3.14 -19.83
N ARG A 565 8.39 2.82 -21.12
CA ARG A 565 7.09 3.02 -21.76
C ARG A 565 5.99 2.16 -21.15
N VAL A 566 4.79 2.73 -21.07
CA VAL A 566 3.57 2.04 -20.65
C VAL A 566 2.50 2.22 -21.73
N ILE A 567 2.14 1.15 -22.42
CA ILE A 567 1.13 1.16 -23.46
C ILE A 567 -0.22 0.88 -22.83
N VAL A 568 -1.07 1.91 -22.78
CA VAL A 568 -2.42 1.83 -22.20
C VAL A 568 -3.42 1.55 -23.31
N ARG A 569 -4.05 0.37 -23.27
CA ARG A 569 -5.13 0.03 -24.16
C ARG A 569 -6.43 0.67 -23.69
N LEU A 570 -7.07 1.43 -24.56
CA LEU A 570 -8.41 1.96 -24.35
C LEU A 570 -9.40 0.84 -24.08
N SER A 571 -10.52 1.12 -23.39
CA SER A 571 -11.46 0.10 -22.94
C SER A 571 -12.00 -0.74 -24.10
N ASP A 572 -11.97 -2.06 -23.93
CA ASP A 572 -12.39 -3.04 -24.94
C ASP A 572 -13.39 -4.05 -24.37
N PHE A 573 -14.34 -3.54 -23.60
CA PHE A 573 -15.46 -4.36 -23.15
C PHE A 573 -16.42 -4.69 -24.30
N LYS A 574 -16.88 -5.91 -24.31
CA LYS A 574 -18.04 -6.34 -25.07
C LYS A 574 -19.32 -5.85 -24.39
N SER A 575 -20.44 -5.79 -25.12
CA SER A 575 -21.73 -5.35 -24.56
C SER A 575 -22.18 -6.17 -23.35
N ASN A 576 -22.02 -7.47 -23.36
CA ASN A 576 -22.34 -8.35 -22.23
C ASN A 576 -21.42 -8.11 -21.00
N GLU A 577 -20.20 -7.61 -21.19
CA GLU A 577 -19.28 -7.26 -20.08
C GLU A 577 -19.66 -5.91 -19.49
N TYR A 578 -19.96 -4.90 -20.30
CA TYR A 578 -20.48 -3.62 -19.84
C TYR A 578 -21.84 -3.76 -19.15
N GLU A 579 -22.70 -4.68 -19.61
CA GLU A 579 -24.01 -4.97 -19.01
C GLU A 579 -23.88 -5.41 -17.53
N ASN A 580 -22.79 -6.09 -17.18
CA ASN A 580 -22.54 -6.57 -15.81
C ASN A 580 -22.12 -5.46 -14.82
N LEU A 581 -21.73 -4.29 -15.31
CA LEU A 581 -21.45 -3.15 -14.44
C LEU A 581 -22.74 -2.58 -13.84
N ILE A 582 -22.64 -1.93 -12.69
CA ILE A 582 -23.78 -1.26 -12.04
C ILE A 582 -24.41 -0.27 -13.04
N GLY A 583 -25.70 -0.41 -13.29
CA GLY A 583 -26.43 0.40 -14.28
C GLY A 583 -26.29 -0.05 -15.73
N GLY A 584 -25.42 -1.02 -16.06
CA GLY A 584 -25.12 -1.43 -17.43
C GLY A 584 -26.32 -1.95 -18.21
N LYS A 585 -27.22 -2.67 -17.56
CA LYS A 585 -28.46 -3.21 -18.18
C LYS A 585 -29.39 -2.16 -18.79
N HIS A 586 -29.28 -0.90 -18.37
CA HIS A 586 -30.07 0.19 -18.92
C HIS A 586 -29.55 0.69 -20.28
N TYR A 587 -28.29 0.42 -20.61
CA TYR A 587 -27.59 1.08 -21.71
C TYR A 587 -27.05 0.11 -22.76
N GLU A 588 -26.78 -1.14 -22.40
CA GLU A 588 -26.16 -2.07 -23.33
C GLU A 588 -27.18 -2.79 -24.19
N PRO A 589 -26.92 -2.90 -25.51
CA PRO A 589 -27.79 -3.65 -26.43
C PRO A 589 -27.60 -5.16 -26.21
N GLY A 590 -28.68 -5.92 -26.37
CA GLY A 590 -28.58 -7.37 -26.50
C GLY A 590 -28.00 -7.74 -27.87
N GLU A 591 -26.87 -8.41 -27.90
CA GLU A 591 -26.20 -8.87 -29.12
C GLU A 591 -26.11 -10.40 -29.14
N GLU A 592 -26.36 -11.01 -30.31
CA GLU A 592 -26.23 -12.45 -30.51
C GLU A 592 -24.77 -12.90 -30.39
N ASN A 593 -23.84 -12.08 -30.86
CA ASN A 593 -22.39 -12.34 -30.78
C ASN A 593 -21.62 -11.05 -30.36
N PRO A 594 -21.54 -10.77 -29.06
CA PRO A 594 -20.85 -9.59 -28.55
C PRO A 594 -19.35 -9.54 -28.92
N MET A 595 -18.74 -10.69 -29.19
CA MET A 595 -17.34 -10.76 -29.61
C MET A 595 -17.08 -10.03 -30.93
N LEU A 596 -18.03 -10.10 -31.87
CA LEU A 596 -17.98 -9.46 -33.21
C LEU A 596 -18.77 -8.17 -33.26
N GLY A 597 -19.39 -7.77 -32.17
CA GLY A 597 -20.38 -6.69 -32.12
C GLY A 597 -19.80 -5.32 -31.73
N PHE A 598 -20.50 -4.65 -30.84
CA PHE A 598 -20.26 -3.28 -30.40
C PHE A 598 -19.13 -3.16 -29.40
N ARG A 599 -17.89 -3.13 -29.90
CA ARG A 599 -16.67 -3.04 -29.08
C ARG A 599 -15.56 -2.25 -29.78
N GLY A 600 -14.58 -1.77 -29.02
CA GLY A 600 -13.39 -1.08 -29.52
C GLY A 600 -13.71 0.20 -30.28
N ALA A 601 -13.04 0.45 -31.40
CA ALA A 601 -13.14 1.67 -32.19
C ALA A 601 -14.57 2.07 -32.55
N SER A 602 -15.40 1.11 -32.98
CA SER A 602 -16.81 1.38 -33.35
C SER A 602 -17.63 1.93 -32.17
N ARG A 603 -17.34 1.50 -30.97
CA ARG A 603 -18.00 1.96 -29.75
C ARG A 603 -17.67 3.44 -29.48
N TYR A 604 -16.39 3.82 -29.56
CA TYR A 604 -15.94 5.19 -29.28
C TYR A 604 -16.54 6.22 -30.27
N LEU A 605 -16.70 5.82 -31.51
CA LEU A 605 -17.26 6.68 -32.58
C LEU A 605 -18.77 6.80 -32.50
N SER A 606 -19.47 5.90 -31.82
CA SER A 606 -20.92 5.92 -31.66
C SER A 606 -21.37 7.10 -30.79
N GLU A 607 -22.42 7.81 -31.22
CA GLU A 607 -23.04 8.89 -30.43
C GLU A 607 -23.47 8.42 -29.04
N ALA A 608 -23.92 7.16 -28.92
CA ALA A 608 -24.37 6.59 -27.68
C ALA A 608 -23.26 6.43 -26.62
N PHE A 609 -22.02 6.22 -27.05
CA PHE A 609 -20.89 5.94 -26.12
C PHE A 609 -19.82 7.04 -26.14
N ARG A 610 -19.79 7.93 -27.10
CA ARG A 610 -18.77 9.01 -27.21
C ARG A 610 -18.57 9.79 -25.91
N PRO A 611 -19.62 10.24 -25.18
CA PRO A 611 -19.43 10.94 -23.91
C PRO A 611 -18.70 10.10 -22.85
N CYS A 612 -18.89 8.78 -22.86
CA CYS A 612 -18.18 7.86 -21.97
C CYS A 612 -16.70 7.75 -22.36
N PHE A 613 -16.41 7.64 -23.65
CA PHE A 613 -15.04 7.60 -24.17
C PHE A 613 -14.26 8.89 -23.87
N GLU A 614 -14.92 10.03 -23.91
CA GLU A 614 -14.31 11.32 -23.56
C GLU A 614 -13.83 11.38 -22.11
N LEU A 615 -14.41 10.59 -21.18
CA LEU A 615 -13.92 10.43 -19.82
C LEU A 615 -12.58 9.70 -19.76
N GLU A 616 -12.39 8.67 -20.58
CA GLU A 616 -11.09 8.00 -20.73
C GLU A 616 -10.01 8.96 -21.27
N CYS A 617 -10.37 9.74 -22.29
CA CYS A 617 -9.47 10.76 -22.84
C CYS A 617 -9.06 11.80 -21.79
N ARG A 618 -10.01 12.26 -20.97
CA ARG A 618 -9.77 13.21 -19.89
C ARG A 618 -8.78 12.65 -18.87
N ALA A 619 -8.95 11.38 -18.48
CA ALA A 619 -8.05 10.72 -17.55
C ALA A 619 -6.62 10.59 -18.09
N LEU A 620 -6.47 10.11 -19.33
CA LEU A 620 -5.16 9.98 -19.99
C LEU A 620 -4.46 11.34 -20.14
N LYS A 621 -5.20 12.37 -20.50
CA LYS A 621 -4.67 13.73 -20.62
C LYS A 621 -4.18 14.26 -19.28
N ARG A 622 -4.94 14.09 -18.20
CA ARG A 622 -4.51 14.48 -16.84
C ARG A 622 -3.21 13.80 -16.43
N VAL A 623 -3.09 12.51 -16.64
CA VAL A 623 -1.88 11.76 -16.27
C VAL A 623 -0.66 12.25 -17.07
N ARG A 624 -0.79 12.47 -18.37
CA ARG A 624 0.33 12.95 -19.18
C ARG A 624 0.65 14.42 -18.94
N ASP A 625 -0.33 15.31 -19.02
CA ASP A 625 -0.10 16.76 -19.08
C ASP A 625 0.03 17.37 -17.67
N GLU A 626 -0.85 16.99 -16.75
CA GLU A 626 -0.88 17.57 -15.41
C GLU A 626 0.14 16.88 -14.48
N MET A 627 0.13 15.54 -14.45
CA MET A 627 1.08 14.78 -13.61
C MET A 627 2.47 14.64 -14.26
N GLY A 628 2.59 14.86 -15.58
CA GLY A 628 3.85 14.80 -16.30
C GLY A 628 4.40 13.38 -16.48
N LEU A 629 3.55 12.37 -16.42
CA LEU A 629 3.91 10.98 -16.69
C LEU A 629 3.79 10.71 -18.20
N ASP A 630 4.76 11.21 -18.95
CA ASP A 630 4.81 11.22 -20.41
C ASP A 630 5.24 9.89 -21.06
N ASN A 631 5.59 8.90 -20.23
CA ASN A 631 5.89 7.54 -20.67
C ASN A 631 4.67 6.71 -21.09
N ILE A 632 3.46 7.28 -21.03
CA ILE A 632 2.23 6.65 -21.51
C ILE A 632 2.11 6.77 -23.04
N GLU A 633 1.81 5.65 -23.69
CA GLU A 633 1.37 5.56 -25.07
C GLU A 633 -0.06 5.01 -25.10
N ILE A 634 -0.84 5.36 -26.11
CA ILE A 634 -2.24 4.94 -26.24
C ILE A 634 -2.34 3.82 -27.26
N MET A 635 -3.07 2.76 -26.94
CA MET A 635 -3.36 1.66 -27.86
C MET A 635 -4.87 1.59 -28.14
N VAL A 636 -5.23 1.62 -29.42
CA VAL A 636 -6.61 1.53 -29.88
C VAL A 636 -6.95 0.08 -30.23
N PRO A 637 -7.92 -0.55 -29.51
CA PRO A 637 -8.32 -1.93 -29.77
C PRO A 637 -9.38 -2.03 -30.88
N PHE A 638 -9.43 -3.17 -31.52
CA PHE A 638 -10.49 -3.66 -32.39
C PHE A 638 -10.91 -2.67 -33.49
N VAL A 639 -9.93 -2.27 -34.30
CA VAL A 639 -10.11 -1.35 -35.42
C VAL A 639 -10.38 -2.14 -36.71
N ARG A 640 -11.60 -2.06 -37.24
CA ARG A 640 -12.01 -2.89 -38.36
C ARG A 640 -11.62 -2.31 -39.73
N THR A 641 -11.69 -1.00 -39.85
CA THR A 641 -11.45 -0.30 -41.14
C THR A 641 -10.53 0.91 -40.94
N THR A 642 -9.98 1.40 -42.06
CA THR A 642 -9.15 2.61 -42.06
C THR A 642 -9.97 3.87 -41.75
N GLU A 643 -11.27 3.87 -42.05
CA GLU A 643 -12.19 4.94 -41.65
C GLU A 643 -12.36 4.99 -40.12
N GLU A 644 -12.53 3.83 -39.47
CA GLU A 644 -12.53 3.75 -37.99
C GLU A 644 -11.18 4.22 -37.41
N ALA A 645 -10.07 3.82 -38.00
CA ALA A 645 -8.72 4.24 -37.61
C ALA A 645 -8.59 5.76 -37.62
N ARG A 646 -8.95 6.40 -38.74
CA ARG A 646 -8.94 7.85 -38.88
C ARG A 646 -9.88 8.50 -37.84
N GLY A 647 -11.12 8.00 -37.75
CA GLY A 647 -12.13 8.56 -36.86
C GLY A 647 -11.69 8.57 -35.40
N VAL A 648 -11.08 7.49 -34.90
CA VAL A 648 -10.58 7.41 -33.50
C VAL A 648 -9.39 8.34 -33.30
N VAL A 649 -8.43 8.38 -34.20
CA VAL A 649 -7.27 9.30 -34.10
C VAL A 649 -7.73 10.75 -34.10
N ASP A 650 -8.71 11.12 -34.95
CA ASP A 650 -9.31 12.45 -34.98
C ASP A 650 -10.06 12.76 -33.68
N LEU A 651 -10.79 11.79 -33.11
CA LEU A 651 -11.50 11.94 -31.83
C LEU A 651 -10.55 12.11 -30.64
N LEU A 652 -9.45 11.37 -30.62
CA LEU A 652 -8.38 11.55 -29.63
C LEU A 652 -7.79 12.96 -29.72
N ALA A 653 -7.48 13.43 -30.94
CA ALA A 653 -6.95 14.78 -31.16
C ALA A 653 -7.94 15.88 -30.74
N ALA A 654 -9.23 15.70 -30.99
CA ALA A 654 -10.30 16.62 -30.57
C ALA A 654 -10.40 16.70 -29.01
N ASN A 655 -9.99 15.65 -28.30
CA ASN A 655 -9.92 15.61 -26.85
C ASN A 655 -8.52 15.97 -26.29
N GLY A 656 -7.65 16.58 -27.10
CA GLY A 656 -6.32 17.03 -26.67
C GLY A 656 -5.25 15.95 -26.63
N LEU A 657 -5.49 14.78 -27.20
CA LEU A 657 -4.55 13.65 -27.31
C LEU A 657 -4.10 13.48 -28.76
N LYS A 658 -3.42 14.49 -29.29
CA LYS A 658 -2.96 14.51 -30.68
C LYS A 658 -1.68 13.68 -30.86
N ARG A 659 -1.73 12.71 -31.77
CA ARG A 659 -0.57 11.89 -32.14
C ARG A 659 0.62 12.76 -32.54
N GLY A 660 1.80 12.47 -32.00
CA GLY A 660 3.05 13.18 -32.24
C GLY A 660 3.22 14.48 -31.44
N GLN A 661 2.17 15.01 -30.79
CA GLN A 661 2.29 16.17 -29.93
C GLN A 661 2.86 15.76 -28.57
N ASP A 662 3.85 16.51 -28.07
CA ASP A 662 4.52 16.23 -26.79
C ASP A 662 5.00 14.77 -26.64
N GLY A 663 5.44 14.17 -27.78
CA GLY A 663 5.93 12.81 -27.83
C GLY A 663 4.87 11.72 -27.76
N LEU A 664 3.57 12.07 -27.74
CA LEU A 664 2.49 11.07 -27.65
C LEU A 664 2.49 10.15 -28.89
N LYS A 665 2.59 8.86 -28.63
CA LYS A 665 2.41 7.82 -29.65
C LYS A 665 1.05 7.17 -29.50
N VAL A 666 0.42 6.90 -30.64
CA VAL A 666 -0.84 6.17 -30.75
C VAL A 666 -0.60 4.91 -31.56
N ILE A 667 -0.81 3.76 -30.93
CA ILE A 667 -0.55 2.43 -31.45
C ILE A 667 -1.89 1.74 -31.71
N MET A 668 -1.97 0.90 -32.72
CA MET A 668 -3.13 0.05 -32.97
C MET A 668 -2.88 -1.36 -32.41
N MET A 669 -3.88 -1.95 -31.77
CA MET A 669 -3.87 -3.39 -31.53
C MET A 669 -4.20 -4.10 -32.85
N CYS A 670 -3.21 -4.81 -33.37
CA CYS A 670 -3.35 -5.63 -34.58
C CYS A 670 -3.91 -7.00 -34.18
N GLU A 671 -5.21 -7.16 -34.28
CA GLU A 671 -5.93 -8.32 -33.74
C GLU A 671 -7.03 -8.87 -34.66
N LEU A 672 -7.27 -8.21 -35.78
CA LEU A 672 -8.12 -8.71 -36.85
C LEU A 672 -7.28 -9.12 -38.07
N PRO A 673 -7.65 -10.17 -38.82
CA PRO A 673 -6.96 -10.52 -40.06
C PRO A 673 -6.87 -9.34 -41.07
N ALA A 674 -7.90 -8.48 -41.13
CA ALA A 674 -7.89 -7.26 -41.94
C ALA A 674 -6.73 -6.31 -41.58
N ASN A 675 -6.33 -6.23 -40.30
CA ASN A 675 -5.23 -5.37 -39.85
C ASN A 675 -3.89 -5.80 -40.43
N ALA A 676 -3.63 -7.09 -40.53
CA ALA A 676 -2.41 -7.63 -41.13
C ALA A 676 -2.42 -7.55 -42.67
N LEU A 677 -3.59 -7.77 -43.29
CA LEU A 677 -3.76 -7.72 -44.74
C LEU A 677 -3.67 -6.30 -45.34
N GLN A 678 -4.08 -5.28 -44.57
CA GLN A 678 -4.02 -3.85 -44.94
C GLN A 678 -3.09 -3.07 -44.01
N ALA A 679 -1.99 -3.70 -43.60
CA ALA A 679 -1.13 -3.14 -42.58
C ALA A 679 -0.53 -1.79 -42.97
N GLU A 680 -0.14 -1.61 -44.22
CA GLU A 680 0.44 -0.35 -44.71
C GLU A 680 -0.54 0.82 -44.59
N GLU A 681 -1.82 0.62 -44.94
CA GLU A 681 -2.85 1.64 -44.87
C GLU A 681 -3.21 2.00 -43.42
N PHE A 682 -3.30 1.03 -42.53
CA PHE A 682 -3.51 1.30 -41.10
C PHE A 682 -2.34 2.07 -40.50
N LEU A 683 -1.12 1.78 -40.89
CA LEU A 683 0.10 2.47 -40.40
C LEU A 683 0.16 3.95 -40.80
N GLU A 684 -0.65 4.43 -41.75
CA GLU A 684 -0.76 5.86 -42.00
C GLU A 684 -1.31 6.62 -40.77
N TYR A 685 -2.16 5.97 -39.98
CA TYR A 685 -2.84 6.56 -38.83
C TYR A 685 -2.17 6.27 -37.50
N PHE A 686 -1.32 5.23 -37.40
CA PHE A 686 -0.70 4.77 -36.18
C PHE A 686 0.83 4.81 -36.21
N ASP A 687 1.44 4.92 -35.02
CA ASP A 687 2.90 4.92 -34.86
C ASP A 687 3.48 3.50 -34.78
N GLY A 688 2.65 2.49 -34.85
CA GLY A 688 3.04 1.10 -34.80
C GLY A 688 1.89 0.18 -34.42
N PHE A 689 2.21 -1.09 -34.28
CA PHE A 689 1.28 -2.15 -33.88
C PHE A 689 1.73 -2.81 -32.58
N SER A 690 0.74 -3.19 -31.78
CA SER A 690 0.88 -4.23 -30.77
C SER A 690 -0.07 -5.37 -31.15
N ILE A 691 0.49 -6.55 -31.38
CA ILE A 691 -0.29 -7.68 -31.92
C ILE A 691 -1.07 -8.33 -30.78
N GLY A 692 -2.40 -8.37 -30.90
CA GLY A 692 -3.29 -9.09 -30.02
C GLY A 692 -3.53 -10.51 -30.56
N SER A 693 -2.60 -11.41 -30.32
CA SER A 693 -2.61 -12.76 -30.92
C SER A 693 -3.83 -13.61 -30.51
N ASN A 694 -4.44 -13.35 -29.36
CA ASN A 694 -5.63 -14.09 -28.93
C ASN A 694 -6.81 -13.91 -29.90
N ASP A 695 -7.22 -12.67 -30.13
CA ASP A 695 -8.32 -12.34 -31.04
C ASP A 695 -7.93 -12.60 -32.49
N LEU A 696 -6.69 -12.32 -32.86
CA LEU A 696 -6.19 -12.62 -34.22
C LEU A 696 -6.29 -14.12 -34.53
N THR A 697 -5.91 -15.00 -33.60
CA THR A 697 -5.99 -16.45 -33.76
C THR A 697 -7.45 -16.91 -33.84
N GLN A 698 -8.30 -16.43 -32.94
CA GLN A 698 -9.73 -16.75 -32.91
C GLN A 698 -10.41 -16.40 -34.23
N LEU A 699 -10.15 -15.18 -34.75
CA LEU A 699 -10.77 -14.70 -35.97
C LEU A 699 -10.17 -15.35 -37.23
N THR A 700 -8.89 -15.67 -37.22
CA THR A 700 -8.22 -16.34 -38.35
C THR A 700 -8.73 -17.78 -38.50
N LEU A 701 -8.89 -18.49 -37.38
CA LEU A 701 -9.36 -19.88 -37.40
C LEU A 701 -10.88 -20.01 -37.38
N GLY A 702 -11.63 -18.89 -37.19
CA GLY A 702 -13.07 -18.89 -37.15
C GLY A 702 -13.66 -19.71 -36.01
N LEU A 703 -13.05 -19.61 -34.81
CA LEU A 703 -13.48 -20.35 -33.62
C LEU A 703 -13.68 -19.42 -32.43
N ASP A 704 -14.50 -19.87 -31.49
CA ASP A 704 -14.65 -19.23 -30.20
C ASP A 704 -13.76 -19.95 -29.17
N ARG A 705 -12.74 -19.25 -28.65
CA ARG A 705 -11.79 -19.79 -27.67
C ARG A 705 -12.42 -20.13 -26.33
N ASP A 706 -13.56 -19.51 -26.01
CA ASP A 706 -14.29 -19.75 -24.75
C ASP A 706 -15.31 -20.89 -24.87
N SER A 707 -15.48 -21.45 -26.06
CA SER A 707 -16.37 -22.59 -26.30
C SER A 707 -15.73 -23.90 -25.82
N GLY A 708 -16.33 -24.55 -24.83
CA GLY A 708 -15.88 -25.85 -24.32
C GLY A 708 -15.81 -26.98 -25.36
N ILE A 709 -16.42 -26.78 -26.55
CA ILE A 709 -16.44 -27.78 -27.64
C ILE A 709 -15.26 -27.60 -28.60
N VAL A 710 -14.95 -26.36 -29.01
CA VAL A 710 -13.95 -26.08 -30.06
C VAL A 710 -12.68 -25.40 -29.54
N ALA A 711 -12.62 -25.02 -28.27
CA ALA A 711 -11.46 -24.32 -27.67
C ALA A 711 -10.13 -25.11 -27.85
N HIS A 712 -10.21 -26.45 -27.93
CA HIS A 712 -9.03 -27.30 -28.17
C HIS A 712 -8.37 -27.10 -29.54
N LEU A 713 -9.05 -26.46 -30.49
CA LEU A 713 -8.52 -26.09 -31.82
C LEU A 713 -7.77 -24.75 -31.81
N PHE A 714 -7.83 -24.01 -30.70
CA PHE A 714 -7.14 -22.73 -30.55
C PHE A 714 -5.63 -22.97 -30.45
N GLU A 715 -4.88 -22.50 -31.47
CA GLU A 715 -3.43 -22.66 -31.52
C GLU A 715 -2.79 -21.42 -32.15
N GLU A 716 -2.15 -20.61 -31.36
CA GLU A 716 -1.50 -19.37 -31.81
C GLU A 716 -0.29 -19.62 -32.71
N ARG A 717 0.31 -20.83 -32.65
CA ARG A 717 1.42 -21.25 -33.53
C ARG A 717 0.93 -21.81 -34.87
N ASN A 718 -0.37 -21.79 -35.14
CA ASN A 718 -0.91 -22.25 -36.41
C ASN A 718 -0.24 -21.52 -37.60
N PRO A 719 0.12 -22.21 -38.69
CA PRO A 719 0.78 -21.60 -39.85
C PRO A 719 0.01 -20.42 -40.47
N ALA A 720 -1.32 -20.42 -40.47
CA ALA A 720 -2.13 -19.30 -40.96
C ALA A 720 -1.97 -18.07 -40.07
N VAL A 721 -1.96 -18.26 -38.74
CA VAL A 721 -1.72 -17.19 -37.76
C VAL A 721 -0.31 -16.63 -37.92
N LYS A 722 0.72 -17.50 -37.97
CA LYS A 722 2.11 -17.09 -38.20
C LYS A 722 2.31 -16.27 -39.48
N LYS A 723 1.57 -16.58 -40.55
CA LYS A 723 1.64 -15.75 -41.78
C LYS A 723 1.15 -14.32 -41.53
N LEU A 724 0.04 -14.15 -40.83
CA LEU A 724 -0.48 -12.83 -40.49
C LEU A 724 0.44 -12.06 -39.52
N LEU A 725 1.02 -12.76 -38.53
CA LEU A 725 2.04 -12.19 -37.65
C LEU A 725 3.24 -11.67 -38.45
N ALA A 726 3.78 -12.48 -39.37
CA ALA A 726 4.92 -12.10 -40.20
C ALA A 726 4.59 -10.90 -41.13
N MET A 727 3.38 -10.84 -41.69
CA MET A 727 2.93 -9.70 -42.52
C MET A 727 2.88 -8.41 -41.71
N ALA A 728 2.30 -8.44 -40.51
CA ALA A 728 2.21 -7.27 -39.65
C ALA A 728 3.61 -6.77 -39.22
N ILE A 729 4.50 -7.69 -38.83
CA ILE A 729 5.89 -7.35 -38.46
C ILE A 729 6.62 -6.73 -39.66
N ALA A 730 6.56 -7.35 -40.83
CA ALA A 730 7.25 -6.87 -42.03
C ALA A 730 6.76 -5.47 -42.45
N ALA A 731 5.46 -5.19 -42.40
CA ALA A 731 4.89 -3.89 -42.74
C ALA A 731 5.38 -2.78 -41.78
N CYS A 732 5.37 -3.03 -40.47
CA CYS A 732 5.90 -2.08 -39.49
C CYS A 732 7.38 -1.81 -39.69
N LYS A 733 8.19 -2.85 -39.88
CA LYS A 733 9.63 -2.72 -40.10
C LYS A 733 9.95 -1.96 -41.39
N ALA A 734 9.22 -2.21 -42.49
CA ALA A 734 9.39 -1.50 -43.74
C ALA A 734 9.12 0.02 -43.62
N GLN A 735 8.26 0.44 -42.70
CA GLN A 735 7.96 1.85 -42.42
C GLN A 735 8.79 2.42 -41.26
N GLY A 736 9.68 1.65 -40.64
CA GLY A 736 10.46 2.07 -39.48
C GLY A 736 9.58 2.35 -38.24
N LYS A 737 8.43 1.66 -38.13
CA LYS A 737 7.48 1.81 -37.03
C LYS A 737 7.57 0.65 -36.05
N TYR A 738 7.15 0.91 -34.82
CA TYR A 738 7.17 -0.07 -33.74
C TYR A 738 6.25 -1.26 -34.02
N VAL A 739 6.70 -2.45 -33.67
CA VAL A 739 5.88 -3.64 -33.60
C VAL A 739 6.20 -4.47 -32.37
N GLY A 740 5.19 -4.72 -31.53
CA GLY A 740 5.26 -5.62 -30.38
C GLY A 740 4.11 -6.64 -30.42
N ILE A 741 4.14 -7.59 -29.51
CA ILE A 741 3.05 -8.54 -29.28
C ILE A 741 2.67 -8.55 -27.81
N CYS A 742 1.39 -8.62 -27.52
CA CYS A 742 0.86 -8.60 -26.14
C CYS A 742 -0.18 -9.70 -25.89
N GLY A 743 -0.38 -10.62 -26.83
CA GLY A 743 -1.23 -11.79 -26.61
C GLY A 743 -0.62 -12.83 -25.65
N GLN A 744 -1.38 -13.87 -25.37
CA GLN A 744 -1.00 -14.91 -24.42
C GLN A 744 0.07 -15.87 -24.98
N GLY A 745 0.11 -16.04 -26.30
CA GLY A 745 0.94 -17.06 -26.96
C GLY A 745 2.41 -17.08 -26.55
N PRO A 746 3.12 -15.94 -26.51
CA PRO A 746 4.52 -15.94 -26.09
C PRO A 746 4.74 -16.30 -24.61
N SER A 747 3.74 -16.07 -23.74
CA SER A 747 3.80 -16.46 -22.32
C SER A 747 3.61 -17.98 -22.16
N ASP A 748 2.71 -18.58 -22.95
CA ASP A 748 2.42 -19.99 -22.90
C ASP A 748 3.40 -20.84 -23.72
N HIS A 749 3.99 -20.25 -24.76
CA HIS A 749 4.86 -20.91 -25.73
C HIS A 749 6.16 -20.13 -25.95
N PRO A 750 7.19 -20.35 -25.14
CA PRO A 750 8.48 -19.67 -25.30
C PRO A 750 9.12 -19.86 -26.69
N ASP A 751 8.85 -20.97 -27.38
CA ASP A 751 9.27 -21.20 -28.78
C ASP A 751 8.65 -20.20 -29.75
N LEU A 752 7.42 -19.74 -29.50
CA LEU A 752 6.79 -18.67 -30.27
C LEU A 752 7.50 -17.34 -30.03
N ALA A 753 7.90 -17.03 -28.81
CA ALA A 753 8.67 -15.83 -28.50
C ALA A 753 9.99 -15.81 -29.26
N LYS A 754 10.70 -16.95 -29.33
CA LYS A 754 11.93 -17.11 -30.10
C LYS A 754 11.69 -16.89 -31.61
N TRP A 755 10.66 -17.48 -32.17
CA TRP A 755 10.30 -17.30 -33.57
C TRP A 755 9.99 -15.83 -33.89
N LEU A 756 9.24 -15.12 -33.03
CA LEU A 756 8.93 -13.70 -33.18
C LEU A 756 10.22 -12.84 -33.17
N MET A 757 11.17 -13.16 -32.29
CA MET A 757 12.47 -12.52 -32.25
C MET A 757 13.19 -12.70 -33.59
N GLU A 758 13.18 -13.90 -34.17
CA GLU A 758 13.78 -14.20 -35.48
C GLU A 758 13.09 -13.46 -36.64
N GLN A 759 11.78 -13.13 -36.49
CA GLN A 759 11.05 -12.27 -37.45
C GLN A 759 11.41 -10.78 -37.31
N GLY A 760 12.17 -10.39 -36.29
CA GLY A 760 12.60 -9.01 -36.07
C GLY A 760 11.57 -8.14 -35.32
N ILE A 761 10.70 -8.73 -34.50
CA ILE A 761 9.80 -7.98 -33.62
C ILE A 761 10.59 -7.11 -32.63
N ASP A 762 10.10 -5.93 -32.26
CA ASP A 762 10.83 -5.02 -31.37
C ASP A 762 10.68 -5.41 -29.90
N SER A 763 9.52 -5.94 -29.50
CA SER A 763 9.26 -6.38 -28.13
C SER A 763 8.27 -7.52 -28.05
N VAL A 764 8.41 -8.29 -26.99
CA VAL A 764 7.43 -9.31 -26.58
C VAL A 764 6.94 -8.98 -25.19
N SER A 765 5.63 -8.85 -25.03
CA SER A 765 5.00 -8.57 -23.73
C SER A 765 4.52 -9.86 -23.11
N LEU A 766 4.98 -10.15 -21.91
CA LEU A 766 4.71 -11.40 -21.21
C LEU A 766 3.87 -11.15 -19.95
N ASN A 767 3.14 -12.16 -19.52
CA ASN A 767 2.63 -12.16 -18.16
C ASN A 767 3.80 -12.18 -17.17
N PRO A 768 3.69 -11.48 -16.02
CA PRO A 768 4.81 -11.37 -15.08
C PRO A 768 5.40 -12.72 -14.63
N ASP A 769 4.59 -13.80 -14.65
CA ASP A 769 5.02 -15.16 -14.30
C ASP A 769 5.89 -15.83 -15.35
N ALA A 770 5.75 -15.46 -16.59
CA ALA A 770 6.51 -16.05 -17.67
C ALA A 770 7.81 -15.28 -17.99
N VAL A 771 8.01 -14.09 -17.40
CA VAL A 771 9.13 -13.19 -17.74
C VAL A 771 10.48 -13.87 -17.56
N LEU A 772 10.78 -14.40 -16.40
CA LEU A 772 12.09 -14.95 -16.09
C LEU A 772 12.40 -16.22 -16.89
N GLU A 773 11.45 -17.16 -16.93
CA GLU A 773 11.63 -18.40 -17.69
C GLU A 773 11.87 -18.14 -19.17
N THR A 774 11.04 -17.29 -19.77
CA THR A 774 11.19 -16.92 -21.18
C THR A 774 12.50 -16.17 -21.43
N TRP A 775 12.91 -15.30 -20.53
CA TRP A 775 14.16 -14.54 -20.64
C TRP A 775 15.38 -15.46 -20.69
N PHE A 776 15.50 -16.39 -19.73
CA PHE A 776 16.62 -17.35 -19.69
C PHE A 776 16.62 -18.28 -20.91
N MET A 777 15.45 -18.76 -21.33
CA MET A 777 15.34 -19.60 -22.52
C MET A 777 15.80 -18.86 -23.79
N LEU A 778 15.43 -17.57 -23.93
CA LEU A 778 15.85 -16.75 -25.08
C LEU A 778 17.33 -16.41 -25.05
N ALA A 779 17.94 -16.34 -23.88
CA ALA A 779 19.39 -16.20 -23.70
C ALA A 779 20.16 -17.51 -23.99
N GLY A 780 19.46 -18.63 -24.17
CA GLY A 780 20.07 -19.96 -24.32
C GLY A 780 20.51 -20.59 -22.99
N GLU A 781 19.98 -20.11 -21.87
CA GLU A 781 20.28 -20.56 -20.52
C GLU A 781 19.06 -21.22 -19.90
N THR A 782 19.24 -22.01 -18.85
CA THR A 782 18.15 -22.55 -18.03
C THR A 782 18.06 -21.82 -16.71
N LEU A 783 16.85 -21.54 -16.23
CA LEU A 783 16.61 -21.11 -14.85
C LEU A 783 17.18 -22.17 -13.90
N GLY A 784 18.14 -21.78 -13.06
CA GLY A 784 18.79 -22.62 -12.07
C GLY A 784 17.91 -22.92 -10.86
#